data_33f561badb67da1fb9c27c84d73ef693
#
_entry.id   33f561badb67da1fb9c27c84d73ef693
#
_cell.length_a   1.000
_cell.length_b   1.000
_cell.length_c   1.000
_cell.angle_alpha   90.00
_cell.angle_beta   90.00
_cell.angle_gamma   90.00
#
_symmetry.space_group_name_H-M   'P 1'
#
loop_
_entity.id
_entity.type
_entity.pdbx_description
1 polymer ?
#
loop_
_entity_poly.entity_id
_entity_poly.type
_entity_poly.pdbx_seq_one_letter_code
_entity_poly.pdbx_strand_id
1 'polypeptide(L)'
;VNKFFLYLIVLLIPFWSNAQIELKGVVIDAKTKEPLPYVNYIISSTTGGMTDDSGRFEITASAKTDSVIFTYLGYKDEVLKKRFFKKDSIVVRMQLENFMLEEFTVKAPKGKLPKDTVAIRIFRNVVKHKDENRTKSYDSYQYEEYLKTVASLYNVNQRITSRKIFKPFRFILENQDTTADGTKYVPLILKETITDHYHTSDPKHTKAVVKASKISGIEQLRFSELLDVAFDEVEIYDNQAEVNNKTFLLPFADGGLSLYNYYLIDSVKSVDLNKPIDSSKFIHRKRVEYFDKMVFDTIITPTILPDSMVGTLAVNDSSVLDSGFVTYTVNISNRIVQDSLIYTDTIVVRDSIWLYNLAFVPKSKSDLLFNGMATIQDSSFAILKVELGIDRRANLNFVNDFSLVQGFEHVPGKGYFKNFESRSTNIAFTKRKRSKSVRIARYLFRKDIQVDQPVADSVLAKENTVFLKNYRKQTDSFWVVSRHHDLSVPESKVYFLLDSLKRTRFYKGISKTGSLFASGYYKTKTLDYGNLYQLVSFNDLEGVRLRFNIKSNWRISNWVKFNVYGAYGIRDKRFKYGAEVSVRFPDKKQKNHGITLSFKDDYQRFTLNGRGMDYDYIYTSLLRRRAIADLVYLKDAKFSYFRQWMPNLTTTVNFNYKIYQTIPGRIEFIKTSELGIKDTLRNFKVFSPGLSIVYTPGAKFLQTGNRDIFLKGKLPRFTFNYTFSAKKMGSDFNYQKLDLMIEERLPSPIGHTIIQLTGTKLFGAAPYPLLTIHPGNQSFLYDFKRFTNMLETEFIADQQLSLYIEHHFDGFFFNKIPGWKRLGLREVFITKMALSSLDKNRVSFSDLPDGLEGLNGFYAEVGFGIENIAKLIRVDFSWRLTQLDRPEVRKFRWTLSFSPSF
;
A
#
# COMPACT_ATOMS: atom_id res chain seq x y z
N VAL A 1 39.22 -28.38 -82.12
CA VAL A 1 38.04 -28.75 -81.32
C VAL A 1 38.16 -28.18 -79.87
N ASN A 2 39.36 -28.04 -79.30
CA ASN A 2 39.56 -27.70 -77.90
C ASN A 2 39.38 -26.20 -77.55
N LYS A 3 39.36 -25.25 -78.46
CA LYS A 3 39.18 -23.84 -78.15
C LYS A 3 37.70 -23.39 -78.15
N PHE A 4 36.86 -24.12 -78.84
CA PHE A 4 35.43 -23.82 -78.90
C PHE A 4 34.69 -24.22 -77.56
N PHE A 5 35.13 -25.28 -76.96
CA PHE A 5 34.58 -25.74 -75.63
C PHE A 5 34.94 -24.81 -74.47
N LEU A 6 36.11 -24.15 -74.55
CA LEU A 6 36.55 -23.20 -73.50
C LEU A 6 35.76 -21.90 -73.58
N TYR A 7 35.35 -21.44 -74.73
CA TYR A 7 34.50 -20.25 -74.90
C TYR A 7 33.04 -20.53 -74.48
N LEU A 8 32.58 -21.77 -74.63
CA LEU A 8 31.22 -22.14 -74.21
C LEU A 8 31.11 -22.27 -72.70
N ILE A 9 32.16 -22.63 -71.93
CA ILE A 9 32.22 -22.68 -70.50
C ILE A 9 32.25 -21.27 -69.86
N VAL A 10 32.92 -20.31 -70.49
CA VAL A 10 32.97 -18.91 -70.04
C VAL A 10 31.61 -18.21 -70.21
N LEU A 11 30.83 -18.64 -71.23
CA LEU A 11 29.47 -18.04 -71.51
C LEU A 11 28.37 -18.63 -70.52
N LEU A 12 28.69 -19.66 -69.76
CA LEU A 12 27.74 -20.32 -68.80
C LEU A 12 28.00 -19.96 -67.34
N ILE A 13 28.92 -18.97 -67.05
CA ILE A 13 29.01 -18.44 -65.72
C ILE A 13 27.83 -17.47 -65.51
N PRO A 14 26.78 -17.84 -64.72
CA PRO A 14 25.73 -16.90 -64.42
C PRO A 14 26.38 -15.77 -63.57
N PHE A 15 26.37 -14.56 -64.09
CA PHE A 15 26.56 -13.39 -63.25
C PHE A 15 25.50 -13.39 -62.15
N TRP A 16 25.84 -13.87 -60.98
CA TRP A 16 25.03 -13.69 -59.81
C TRP A 16 25.11 -12.22 -59.39
N SER A 17 24.34 -11.39 -60.10
CA SER A 17 24.10 -10.01 -59.67
C SER A 17 23.22 -10.08 -58.45
N ASN A 18 23.80 -9.92 -57.25
CA ASN A 18 23.04 -9.62 -56.04
C ASN A 18 22.51 -8.19 -56.18
N ALA A 19 21.27 -7.99 -56.63
CA ALA A 19 20.63 -6.70 -56.60
C ALA A 19 20.49 -6.29 -55.13
N GLN A 20 21.16 -5.23 -54.72
CA GLN A 20 21.04 -4.60 -53.41
C GLN A 20 20.10 -3.38 -53.53
N ILE A 21 19.30 -3.15 -52.48
CA ILE A 21 18.38 -2.03 -52.37
C ILE A 21 18.90 -1.15 -51.24
N GLU A 22 19.18 0.10 -51.52
CA GLU A 22 19.60 1.07 -50.53
C GLU A 22 18.34 1.80 -50.00
N LEU A 23 18.16 1.81 -48.66
CA LEU A 23 17.05 2.45 -47.99
C LEU A 23 17.61 3.55 -47.09
N LYS A 24 17.15 4.79 -47.25
CA LYS A 24 17.52 5.95 -46.44
C LYS A 24 16.29 6.57 -45.81
N GLY A 25 16.42 7.00 -44.56
CA GLY A 25 15.30 7.62 -43.89
C GLY A 25 15.61 8.10 -42.48
N VAL A 26 14.56 8.47 -41.76
CA VAL A 26 14.60 8.90 -40.36
C VAL A 26 13.54 8.20 -39.53
N VAL A 27 13.89 7.84 -38.32
CA VAL A 27 12.93 7.32 -37.33
C VAL A 27 12.55 8.46 -36.41
N ILE A 28 11.26 8.67 -36.21
CA ILE A 28 10.72 9.74 -35.39
C ILE A 28 9.67 9.18 -34.41
N ASP A 29 9.52 9.84 -33.27
CA ASP A 29 8.36 9.64 -32.41
C ASP A 29 7.07 10.02 -33.16
N ALA A 30 6.08 9.15 -33.12
CA ALA A 30 4.82 9.35 -33.86
C ALA A 30 4.04 10.59 -33.36
N LYS A 31 4.22 10.98 -32.08
CA LYS A 31 3.51 12.08 -31.43
C LYS A 31 4.30 13.39 -31.44
N THR A 32 5.53 13.38 -30.91
CA THR A 32 6.37 14.59 -30.77
C THR A 32 6.98 15.00 -32.10
N LYS A 33 7.11 14.04 -33.06
CA LYS A 33 7.82 14.20 -34.33
C LYS A 33 9.33 14.42 -34.17
N GLU A 34 9.85 14.27 -32.96
CA GLU A 34 11.28 14.36 -32.71
C GLU A 34 12.01 13.12 -33.24
N PRO A 35 13.23 13.26 -33.80
CA PRO A 35 14.02 12.13 -34.23
C PRO A 35 14.35 11.22 -33.03
N LEU A 36 14.31 9.93 -33.24
CA LEU A 36 14.67 8.93 -32.24
C LEU A 36 16.10 8.41 -32.56
N PRO A 37 17.09 8.78 -31.74
CA PRO A 37 18.47 8.30 -31.96
C PRO A 37 18.58 6.83 -31.52
N TYR A 38 19.51 6.13 -32.18
CA TYR A 38 19.93 4.77 -31.82
C TYR A 38 18.79 3.73 -31.80
N VAL A 39 17.81 3.87 -32.68
CA VAL A 39 16.73 2.88 -32.88
C VAL A 39 17.34 1.69 -33.62
N ASN A 40 17.18 0.50 -33.11
CA ASN A 40 17.62 -0.73 -33.80
C ASN A 40 16.75 -1.01 -35.02
N TYR A 41 17.36 -1.42 -36.12
CA TYR A 41 16.65 -1.94 -37.28
C TYR A 41 17.19 -3.29 -37.71
N ILE A 42 16.30 -4.13 -38.16
CA ILE A 42 16.48 -5.54 -38.42
C ILE A 42 16.10 -5.80 -39.86
N ILE A 43 17.01 -6.35 -40.63
CA ILE A 43 16.85 -6.63 -42.08
C ILE A 43 16.58 -8.12 -42.29
N SER A 44 17.34 -8.97 -41.63
CA SER A 44 17.28 -10.44 -41.72
C SER A 44 17.73 -11.09 -40.42
N SER A 45 17.76 -12.40 -40.37
CA SER A 45 18.23 -13.16 -39.21
C SER A 45 19.66 -12.87 -38.77
N THR A 46 20.46 -12.24 -39.63
CA THR A 46 21.89 -12.02 -39.40
C THR A 46 22.32 -10.60 -39.70
N THR A 47 21.40 -9.72 -40.13
CA THR A 47 21.74 -8.37 -40.61
C THR A 47 20.78 -7.33 -40.00
N GLY A 48 21.34 -6.32 -39.35
CA GLY A 48 20.61 -5.19 -38.79
C GLY A 48 21.59 -4.01 -38.50
N GLY A 49 21.11 -2.97 -37.86
CA GLY A 49 21.86 -1.80 -37.52
C GLY A 49 21.13 -0.87 -36.57
N MET A 50 21.68 0.36 -36.37
CA MET A 50 21.02 1.40 -35.60
C MET A 50 20.93 2.70 -36.37
N THR A 51 19.96 3.56 -35.99
CA THR A 51 19.93 4.94 -36.44
C THR A 51 21.07 5.75 -35.79
N ASP A 52 21.48 6.83 -36.44
CA ASP A 52 22.43 7.76 -35.87
C ASP A 52 21.83 8.63 -34.73
N ASP A 53 22.62 9.59 -34.22
CA ASP A 53 22.21 10.56 -33.19
C ASP A 53 21.07 11.49 -33.63
N SER A 54 20.85 11.61 -34.94
CA SER A 54 19.76 12.39 -35.55
C SER A 54 18.59 11.49 -35.99
N GLY A 55 18.55 10.22 -35.53
CA GLY A 55 17.52 9.26 -35.89
C GLY A 55 17.53 8.76 -37.33
N ARG A 56 18.60 9.03 -38.12
CA ARG A 56 18.70 8.66 -39.53
C ARG A 56 19.25 7.26 -39.69
N PHE A 57 18.82 6.59 -40.76
CA PHE A 57 19.33 5.26 -41.12
C PHE A 57 19.68 5.21 -42.62
N GLU A 58 20.69 4.41 -42.92
CA GLU A 58 21.08 4.02 -44.26
C GLU A 58 21.28 2.52 -44.30
N ILE A 59 20.40 1.82 -44.98
CA ILE A 59 20.29 0.37 -44.97
C ILE A 59 20.51 -0.18 -46.35
N THR A 60 21.48 -1.10 -46.49
CA THR A 60 21.68 -1.89 -47.71
C THR A 60 20.97 -3.24 -47.52
N ALA A 61 19.84 -3.42 -48.18
CA ALA A 61 19.05 -4.64 -48.11
C ALA A 61 19.16 -5.47 -49.38
N SER A 62 19.07 -6.80 -49.27
CA SER A 62 18.98 -7.69 -50.40
C SER A 62 17.64 -7.51 -51.14
N ALA A 63 17.60 -7.70 -52.42
CA ALA A 63 16.35 -7.70 -53.21
C ALA A 63 15.34 -8.77 -52.72
N LYS A 64 15.76 -9.75 -51.94
CA LYS A 64 14.93 -10.77 -51.30
C LYS A 64 14.38 -10.34 -49.96
N THR A 65 14.77 -9.19 -49.40
CA THR A 65 14.26 -8.69 -48.12
C THR A 65 12.81 -8.24 -48.27
N ASP A 66 11.93 -8.79 -47.44
CA ASP A 66 10.51 -8.49 -47.50
C ASP A 66 10.07 -7.39 -46.51
N SER A 67 10.84 -7.18 -45.45
CA SER A 67 10.59 -6.16 -44.42
C SER A 67 11.87 -5.78 -43.66
N VAL A 68 11.85 -4.59 -43.09
CA VAL A 68 12.79 -4.11 -42.08
C VAL A 68 11.99 -3.79 -40.81
N ILE A 69 12.43 -4.30 -39.68
CA ILE A 69 11.78 -4.10 -38.39
C ILE A 69 12.61 -3.06 -37.64
N PHE A 70 11.95 -2.04 -37.08
CA PHE A 70 12.53 -1.04 -36.19
C PHE A 70 12.08 -1.28 -34.79
N THR A 71 13.03 -1.43 -33.85
CA THR A 71 12.77 -1.67 -32.43
C THR A 71 13.48 -0.64 -31.57
N TYR A 72 12.78 -0.14 -30.54
CA TYR A 72 13.34 0.83 -29.62
C TYR A 72 12.73 0.68 -28.24
N LEU A 73 13.54 0.75 -27.19
CA LEU A 73 13.07 0.53 -25.82
C LEU A 73 11.98 1.53 -25.44
N GLY A 74 10.81 1.01 -25.05
CA GLY A 74 9.64 1.84 -24.73
C GLY A 74 8.74 2.17 -25.90
N TYR A 75 9.02 1.68 -27.12
CA TYR A 75 8.23 1.88 -28.32
C TYR A 75 7.77 0.55 -28.90
N LYS A 76 6.63 0.58 -29.57
CA LYS A 76 6.16 -0.58 -30.35
C LYS A 76 7.04 -0.78 -31.58
N ASP A 77 7.33 -2.04 -31.89
CA ASP A 77 8.05 -2.38 -33.09
C ASP A 77 7.28 -1.92 -34.34
N GLU A 78 7.99 -1.29 -35.26
CA GLU A 78 7.42 -0.82 -36.52
C GLU A 78 8.02 -1.58 -37.70
N VAL A 79 7.16 -2.18 -38.53
CA VAL A 79 7.58 -3.03 -39.66
C VAL A 79 7.43 -2.30 -40.98
N LEU A 80 8.58 -1.94 -41.56
CA LEU A 80 8.65 -1.35 -42.89
C LEU A 80 8.62 -2.47 -43.96
N LYS A 81 7.45 -2.62 -44.63
CA LYS A 81 7.27 -3.65 -45.67
C LYS A 81 7.91 -3.23 -47.01
N LYS A 82 8.32 -4.22 -47.82
CA LYS A 82 9.00 -4.07 -49.10
C LYS A 82 8.31 -3.08 -50.06
N ARG A 83 6.98 -2.94 -50.01
CA ARG A 83 6.22 -1.99 -50.84
C ARG A 83 6.64 -0.53 -50.60
N PHE A 84 7.26 -0.21 -49.46
CA PHE A 84 7.71 1.14 -49.12
C PHE A 84 9.20 1.37 -49.48
N PHE A 85 9.93 0.35 -49.90
CA PHE A 85 11.35 0.42 -50.22
C PHE A 85 11.69 1.29 -51.46
N LYS A 86 10.71 1.67 -52.24
CA LYS A 86 10.89 2.47 -53.47
C LYS A 86 10.83 3.98 -53.23
N LYS A 87 10.80 4.45 -52.00
CA LYS A 87 10.73 5.88 -51.66
C LYS A 87 12.15 6.41 -51.46
N ASP A 88 12.43 7.57 -52.00
CA ASP A 88 13.75 8.26 -51.91
C ASP A 88 14.10 8.64 -50.44
N SER A 89 13.10 8.85 -49.60
CA SER A 89 13.27 9.07 -48.17
C SER A 89 12.10 8.47 -47.38
N ILE A 90 12.43 7.69 -46.38
CA ILE A 90 11.48 6.94 -45.57
C ILE A 90 11.39 7.55 -44.18
N VAL A 91 10.18 7.90 -43.73
CA VAL A 91 9.92 8.33 -42.34
C VAL A 91 9.24 7.20 -41.62
N VAL A 92 9.94 6.59 -40.68
CA VAL A 92 9.43 5.55 -39.77
C VAL A 92 8.88 6.25 -38.52
N ARG A 93 7.62 6.00 -38.16
CA ARG A 93 6.97 6.62 -37.01
C ARG A 93 6.74 5.58 -35.94
N MET A 94 7.54 5.57 -34.92
CA MET A 94 7.41 4.67 -33.80
C MET A 94 6.43 5.23 -32.78
N GLN A 95 5.52 4.39 -32.30
CA GLN A 95 4.57 4.74 -31.25
C GLN A 95 5.09 4.24 -29.92
N LEU A 96 5.02 5.09 -28.88
CA LEU A 96 5.26 4.65 -27.52
C LEU A 96 4.43 3.39 -27.21
N GLU A 97 5.08 2.38 -26.71
CA GLU A 97 4.41 1.17 -26.30
C GLU A 97 3.46 1.47 -25.14
N ASN A 98 2.18 1.20 -25.34
CA ASN A 98 1.25 1.21 -24.24
C ASN A 98 1.56 -0.02 -23.37
N PHE A 99 2.31 0.16 -22.29
CA PHE A 99 2.53 -0.87 -21.29
C PHE A 99 1.21 -1.19 -20.58
N MET A 100 0.29 -1.77 -21.31
CA MET A 100 -0.82 -2.47 -20.69
C MET A 100 -0.24 -3.79 -20.17
N LEU A 101 -0.13 -3.89 -18.85
CA LEU A 101 0.35 -5.08 -18.18
C LEU A 101 -0.50 -6.27 -18.60
N GLU A 102 0.05 -7.13 -19.43
CA GLU A 102 -0.47 -8.47 -19.64
C GLU A 102 -0.27 -9.28 -18.36
N GLU A 103 -1.17 -10.21 -18.12
CA GLU A 103 -1.10 -11.11 -16.95
C GLU A 103 0.10 -12.06 -17.12
N PHE A 104 1.24 -11.67 -16.53
CA PHE A 104 2.44 -12.51 -16.57
C PHE A 104 2.36 -13.56 -15.46
N THR A 105 2.26 -14.81 -15.80
CA THR A 105 2.30 -15.92 -14.85
C THR A 105 3.46 -16.84 -15.18
N VAL A 106 4.61 -16.65 -14.56
CA VAL A 106 5.71 -17.61 -14.60
C VAL A 106 5.28 -18.83 -13.77
N LYS A 107 5.04 -19.97 -14.42
CA LYS A 107 4.72 -21.22 -13.74
C LYS A 107 6.02 -21.95 -13.40
N ALA A 108 6.17 -22.31 -12.13
CA ALA A 108 7.25 -23.17 -11.72
C ALA A 108 7.14 -24.53 -12.41
N PRO A 109 8.26 -25.09 -12.90
CA PRO A 109 8.31 -26.45 -13.47
C PRO A 109 7.82 -27.48 -12.47
N LYS A 110 7.21 -28.54 -12.95
CA LYS A 110 6.83 -29.69 -12.13
C LYS A 110 8.07 -30.56 -11.90
N GLY A 111 8.51 -30.70 -10.65
CA GLY A 111 9.62 -31.58 -10.25
C GLY A 111 10.67 -30.89 -9.38
N LYS A 112 11.59 -31.68 -8.81
CA LYS A 112 12.81 -31.14 -8.17
C LYS A 112 13.80 -30.79 -9.30
N LEU A 113 13.88 -29.52 -9.63
CA LEU A 113 14.87 -29.06 -10.60
C LEU A 113 16.27 -29.00 -9.98
N PRO A 114 17.33 -29.28 -10.76
CA PRO A 114 18.68 -29.01 -10.34
C PRO A 114 18.83 -27.51 -10.04
N LYS A 115 19.68 -27.16 -9.09
CA LYS A 115 20.01 -25.77 -8.78
C LYS A 115 20.75 -25.17 -9.96
N ASP A 116 20.25 -24.08 -10.51
CA ASP A 116 20.93 -23.30 -11.55
C ASP A 116 22.06 -22.49 -10.90
N THR A 117 23.28 -22.99 -11.04
CA THR A 117 24.46 -22.37 -10.41
C THR A 117 24.79 -21.00 -10.99
N VAL A 118 24.52 -20.78 -12.28
CA VAL A 118 24.72 -19.49 -12.96
C VAL A 118 23.72 -18.46 -12.43
N ALA A 119 22.44 -18.83 -12.36
CA ALA A 119 21.40 -17.97 -11.80
C ALA A 119 21.69 -17.60 -10.34
N ILE A 120 22.15 -18.55 -9.53
CA ILE A 120 22.55 -18.30 -8.14
C ILE A 120 23.75 -17.34 -8.05
N ARG A 121 24.71 -17.47 -8.94
CA ARG A 121 25.87 -16.56 -9.00
C ARG A 121 25.42 -15.12 -9.32
N ILE A 122 24.55 -14.96 -10.33
CA ILE A 122 23.99 -13.65 -10.70
C ILE A 122 23.21 -13.07 -9.52
N PHE A 123 22.32 -13.84 -8.90
CA PHE A 123 21.59 -13.41 -7.70
C PHE A 123 22.53 -12.89 -6.61
N ARG A 124 23.58 -13.65 -6.26
CA ARG A 124 24.54 -13.26 -5.22
C ARG A 124 25.25 -11.95 -5.56
N ASN A 125 25.58 -11.75 -6.81
CA ASN A 125 26.22 -10.52 -7.25
C ASN A 125 25.25 -9.33 -7.19
N VAL A 126 23.96 -9.50 -7.57
CA VAL A 126 22.93 -8.44 -7.39
C VAL A 126 22.81 -8.07 -5.91
N VAL A 127 22.75 -9.06 -5.01
CA VAL A 127 22.65 -8.80 -3.57
C VAL A 127 23.90 -8.11 -3.04
N LYS A 128 25.10 -8.48 -3.52
CA LYS A 128 26.35 -7.86 -3.13
C LYS A 128 26.43 -6.37 -3.52
N HIS A 129 25.98 -6.02 -4.73
CA HIS A 129 26.04 -4.65 -5.26
C HIS A 129 24.76 -3.84 -5.08
N LYS A 130 23.77 -4.36 -4.32
CA LYS A 130 22.45 -3.73 -4.18
C LYS A 130 22.50 -2.33 -3.55
N ASP A 131 23.44 -2.09 -2.62
CA ASP A 131 23.55 -0.80 -1.93
C ASP A 131 24.15 0.28 -2.85
N GLU A 132 25.00 -0.11 -3.79
CA GLU A 132 25.56 0.78 -4.81
C GLU A 132 24.51 1.15 -5.87
N ASN A 133 23.62 0.23 -6.20
CA ASN A 133 22.59 0.38 -7.23
C ASN A 133 21.27 1.00 -6.72
N ARG A 134 21.16 1.34 -5.44
CA ARG A 134 19.97 1.98 -4.88
C ARG A 134 19.88 3.45 -5.25
N THR A 135 18.65 3.94 -5.47
CA THR A 135 18.41 5.38 -5.66
C THR A 135 18.94 6.24 -4.50
N LYS A 136 19.00 5.68 -3.29
CA LYS A 136 19.52 6.36 -2.09
C LYS A 136 21.05 6.51 -2.06
N SER A 137 21.78 5.90 -2.96
CA SER A 137 23.24 6.05 -3.06
C SER A 137 23.68 7.40 -3.62
N TYR A 138 22.78 8.15 -4.23
CA TYR A 138 23.06 9.47 -4.78
C TYR A 138 22.99 10.56 -3.72
N ASP A 139 23.93 11.50 -3.77
CA ASP A 139 23.97 12.63 -2.84
C ASP A 139 22.83 13.61 -3.05
N SER A 140 22.46 13.83 -4.29
CA SER A 140 21.28 14.61 -4.65
C SER A 140 20.63 14.11 -5.92
N TYR A 141 19.32 14.34 -6.05
CA TYR A 141 18.61 14.09 -7.31
C TYR A 141 17.35 14.96 -7.42
N GLN A 142 16.99 15.26 -8.67
CA GLN A 142 15.75 15.93 -9.00
C GLN A 142 15.15 15.37 -10.28
N TYR A 143 13.81 15.38 -10.36
CA TYR A 143 13.06 14.90 -11.53
C TYR A 143 11.63 15.43 -11.54
N GLU A 144 11.01 15.49 -12.71
CA GLU A 144 9.57 15.67 -12.85
C GLU A 144 8.87 14.29 -12.86
N GLU A 145 7.84 14.10 -12.03
CA GLU A 145 7.05 12.89 -11.95
C GLU A 145 5.63 13.14 -12.46
N TYR A 146 5.20 12.36 -13.44
CA TYR A 146 3.82 12.25 -13.84
C TYR A 146 3.23 10.96 -13.29
N LEU A 147 2.20 11.09 -12.48
CA LEU A 147 1.50 9.99 -11.83
C LEU A 147 0.07 9.89 -12.35
N LYS A 148 -0.28 8.76 -12.98
CA LYS A 148 -1.63 8.43 -13.43
C LYS A 148 -2.16 7.25 -12.60
N THR A 149 -3.33 7.39 -11.99
CA THR A 149 -4.03 6.31 -11.28
C THR A 149 -5.41 6.12 -11.87
N VAL A 150 -5.73 4.89 -12.26
CA VAL A 150 -7.00 4.52 -12.87
C VAL A 150 -7.65 3.42 -12.06
N ALA A 151 -8.91 3.61 -11.65
CA ALA A 151 -9.72 2.54 -11.09
C ALA A 151 -10.79 2.15 -12.10
N SER A 152 -10.81 0.88 -12.49
CA SER A 152 -11.65 0.34 -13.54
C SER A 152 -12.45 -0.87 -13.07
N LEU A 153 -13.66 -1.02 -13.58
CA LEU A 153 -14.47 -2.22 -13.36
C LEU A 153 -14.15 -3.24 -14.47
N TYR A 154 -13.70 -4.42 -14.08
CA TYR A 154 -13.30 -5.51 -14.98
C TYR A 154 -14.35 -6.60 -15.09
N ASN A 155 -14.34 -7.32 -16.20
CA ASN A 155 -15.29 -8.39 -16.53
C ASN A 155 -16.76 -7.91 -16.57
N VAL A 156 -16.96 -6.74 -17.17
CA VAL A 156 -18.30 -6.17 -17.41
C VAL A 156 -18.95 -6.89 -18.58
N ASN A 157 -19.99 -7.68 -18.29
CA ASN A 157 -20.73 -8.41 -19.33
C ASN A 157 -22.13 -7.83 -19.57
N GLN A 158 -22.73 -8.16 -20.68
CA GLN A 158 -24.08 -7.69 -21.06
C GLN A 158 -25.16 -8.04 -20.02
N ARG A 159 -25.02 -9.15 -19.28
CA ARG A 159 -25.94 -9.53 -18.20
C ARG A 159 -25.99 -8.53 -17.05
N ILE A 160 -24.94 -7.72 -16.87
CA ILE A 160 -24.93 -6.64 -15.87
C ILE A 160 -25.63 -5.42 -16.43
N THR A 161 -25.27 -5.02 -17.65
CA THR A 161 -25.80 -3.80 -18.28
C THR A 161 -27.30 -3.90 -18.55
N SER A 162 -27.84 -5.11 -18.75
CA SER A 162 -29.27 -5.36 -18.99
C SER A 162 -30.14 -5.32 -17.72
N ARG A 163 -29.56 -5.45 -16.50
CA ARG A 163 -30.36 -5.43 -15.26
C ARG A 163 -30.95 -4.05 -15.00
N LYS A 164 -32.24 -4.01 -14.60
CA LYS A 164 -32.98 -2.75 -14.31
C LYS A 164 -32.23 -1.82 -13.33
N ILE A 165 -31.53 -2.37 -12.31
CA ILE A 165 -30.78 -1.61 -11.33
C ILE A 165 -29.59 -0.84 -11.94
N PHE A 166 -29.02 -1.33 -13.05
CA PHE A 166 -27.89 -0.68 -13.74
C PHE A 166 -28.31 0.23 -14.89
N LYS A 167 -29.62 0.32 -15.20
CA LYS A 167 -30.14 1.21 -16.25
C LYS A 167 -29.65 2.66 -16.14
N PRO A 168 -29.58 3.29 -14.93
CA PRO A 168 -29.05 4.65 -14.77
C PRO A 168 -27.55 4.80 -15.03
N PHE A 169 -26.79 3.69 -15.06
CA PHE A 169 -25.35 3.67 -15.30
C PHE A 169 -24.98 3.19 -16.71
N ARG A 170 -25.97 2.93 -17.55
CA ARG A 170 -25.75 2.30 -18.86
C ARG A 170 -24.76 3.08 -19.72
N PHE A 171 -24.87 4.41 -19.74
CA PHE A 171 -23.98 5.29 -20.51
C PHE A 171 -22.51 5.24 -20.04
N ILE A 172 -22.24 4.88 -18.76
CA ILE A 172 -20.89 4.64 -18.24
C ILE A 172 -20.43 3.23 -18.63
N LEU A 173 -21.32 2.24 -18.46
CA LEU A 173 -21.01 0.84 -18.75
C LEU A 173 -20.81 0.59 -20.25
N GLU A 174 -21.32 1.45 -21.12
CA GLU A 174 -21.09 1.45 -22.56
C GLU A 174 -19.71 2.04 -22.95
N ASN A 175 -19.07 2.81 -22.07
CA ASN A 175 -17.70 3.31 -22.25
C ASN A 175 -16.67 2.20 -21.93
N GLN A 176 -16.81 1.07 -22.63
CA GLN A 176 -15.97 -0.11 -22.44
C GLN A 176 -14.73 -0.03 -23.32
N ASP A 177 -13.64 -0.58 -22.82
CA ASP A 177 -12.45 -0.89 -23.56
C ASP A 177 -12.12 -2.37 -23.35
N THR A 178 -11.20 -2.88 -24.13
CA THR A 178 -10.80 -4.29 -24.10
C THR A 178 -9.30 -4.36 -23.92
N THR A 179 -8.86 -5.14 -22.94
CA THR A 179 -7.45 -5.45 -22.74
C THR A 179 -6.94 -6.39 -23.83
N ALA A 180 -5.64 -6.53 -23.99
CA ALA A 180 -5.03 -7.41 -24.96
C ALA A 180 -5.49 -8.88 -24.81
N ASP A 181 -5.76 -9.35 -23.59
CA ASP A 181 -6.34 -10.68 -23.31
C ASP A 181 -7.86 -10.79 -23.59
N GLY A 182 -8.48 -9.78 -24.21
CA GLY A 182 -9.90 -9.74 -24.54
C GLY A 182 -10.83 -9.44 -23.35
N THR A 183 -10.31 -9.09 -22.18
CA THR A 183 -11.12 -8.74 -21.01
C THR A 183 -11.72 -7.34 -21.16
N LYS A 184 -13.06 -7.24 -21.07
CA LYS A 184 -13.75 -5.95 -21.12
C LYS A 184 -13.66 -5.23 -19.79
N TYR A 185 -13.33 -3.94 -19.83
CA TYR A 185 -13.26 -3.08 -18.65
C TYR A 185 -13.86 -1.70 -18.90
N VAL A 186 -14.23 -1.04 -17.79
CA VAL A 186 -14.80 0.32 -17.81
C VAL A 186 -14.00 1.17 -16.84
N PRO A 187 -13.24 2.18 -17.27
CA PRO A 187 -12.58 3.10 -16.36
C PRO A 187 -13.63 3.95 -15.62
N LEU A 188 -13.53 3.99 -14.29
CA LEU A 188 -14.47 4.71 -13.43
C LEU A 188 -13.86 5.94 -12.77
N ILE A 189 -12.60 5.87 -12.39
CA ILE A 189 -11.90 6.95 -11.70
C ILE A 189 -10.55 7.12 -12.39
N LEU A 190 -10.22 8.37 -12.66
CA LEU A 190 -8.92 8.77 -13.18
C LEU A 190 -8.37 9.91 -12.33
N LYS A 191 -7.14 9.75 -11.87
CA LYS A 191 -6.39 10.81 -11.18
C LYS A 191 -5.05 10.98 -11.89
N GLU A 192 -4.71 12.23 -12.17
CA GLU A 192 -3.42 12.63 -12.75
C GLU A 192 -2.76 13.66 -11.83
N THR A 193 -1.45 13.56 -11.68
CA THR A 193 -0.67 14.52 -10.86
C THR A 193 0.70 14.71 -11.52
N ILE A 194 1.18 15.96 -11.56
CA ILE A 194 2.53 16.32 -12.00
C ILE A 194 3.23 16.98 -10.81
N THR A 195 4.40 16.46 -10.47
CA THR A 195 5.14 16.87 -9.27
C THR A 195 6.64 16.94 -9.57
N ASP A 196 7.29 18.03 -9.19
CA ASP A 196 8.75 18.07 -9.16
C ASP A 196 9.25 17.56 -7.81
N HIS A 197 10.19 16.65 -7.86
CA HIS A 197 10.84 16.05 -6.70
C HIS A 197 12.29 16.49 -6.59
N TYR A 198 12.70 16.82 -5.37
CA TYR A 198 14.07 17.21 -5.02
C TYR A 198 14.53 16.44 -3.79
N HIS A 199 15.72 15.94 -3.80
CA HIS A 199 16.33 15.22 -2.69
C HIS A 199 17.80 15.63 -2.51
N THR A 200 18.23 15.74 -1.24
CA THR A 200 19.63 15.84 -0.83
C THR A 200 19.89 14.90 0.33
N SER A 201 21.05 14.26 0.38
CA SER A 201 21.44 13.33 1.45
C SER A 201 22.05 14.05 2.66
N ASP A 202 22.84 15.12 2.41
CA ASP A 202 23.49 15.91 3.45
C ASP A 202 23.34 17.42 3.18
N PRO A 203 22.63 18.20 4.01
CA PRO A 203 21.67 17.69 5.01
C PRO A 203 20.50 16.97 4.35
N LYS A 204 20.03 15.92 4.97
CA LYS A 204 18.93 15.11 4.43
C LYS A 204 17.66 15.93 4.27
N HIS A 205 17.33 16.23 3.04
CA HIS A 205 16.12 16.97 2.70
C HIS A 205 15.37 16.31 1.54
N THR A 206 14.06 16.34 1.59
CA THR A 206 13.22 15.83 0.50
C THR A 206 12.08 16.79 0.29
N LYS A 207 11.87 17.23 -0.95
CA LYS A 207 10.81 18.16 -1.29
C LYS A 207 10.04 17.70 -2.52
N ALA A 208 8.73 17.90 -2.48
CA ALA A 208 7.82 17.68 -3.58
C ALA A 208 7.02 18.96 -3.87
N VAL A 209 7.04 19.42 -5.11
CA VAL A 209 6.27 20.57 -5.58
C VAL A 209 5.20 20.09 -6.55
N VAL A 210 3.95 20.04 -6.09
CA VAL A 210 2.82 19.62 -6.91
C VAL A 210 2.43 20.77 -7.84
N LYS A 211 2.73 20.60 -9.15
CA LYS A 211 2.43 21.57 -10.21
C LYS A 211 0.98 21.51 -10.67
N ALA A 212 0.46 20.29 -10.83
CA ALA A 212 -0.88 20.06 -11.32
C ALA A 212 -1.48 18.78 -10.73
N SER A 213 -2.78 18.79 -10.48
CA SER A 213 -3.54 17.59 -10.12
C SER A 213 -4.96 17.66 -10.67
N LYS A 214 -5.37 16.64 -11.40
CA LYS A 214 -6.73 16.50 -11.96
C LYS A 214 -7.30 15.16 -11.52
N ILE A 215 -8.53 15.18 -11.00
CA ILE A 215 -9.21 13.95 -10.59
C ILE A 215 -10.61 13.94 -11.17
N SER A 216 -11.02 12.79 -11.70
CA SER A 216 -12.39 12.57 -12.12
C SER A 216 -13.30 12.36 -10.90
N GLY A 217 -14.29 13.12 -10.82
CA GLY A 217 -15.64 12.91 -10.39
C GLY A 217 -15.99 12.61 -8.95
N ILE A 218 -15.25 11.99 -8.08
CA ILE A 218 -15.74 11.60 -6.75
C ILE A 218 -14.99 12.36 -5.64
N GLU A 219 -15.12 13.68 -5.63
CA GLU A 219 -14.53 14.54 -4.57
C GLU A 219 -15.05 14.22 -3.16
N GLN A 220 -16.23 13.65 -3.03
CA GLN A 220 -16.86 13.38 -1.73
C GLN A 220 -16.41 12.06 -1.09
N LEU A 221 -15.93 11.12 -1.87
CA LEU A 221 -15.26 9.94 -1.34
C LEU A 221 -13.77 10.30 -1.22
N ARG A 222 -13.23 10.25 -0.02
CA ARG A 222 -11.78 10.29 0.24
C ARG A 222 -11.03 9.15 -0.45
N PHE A 223 -11.60 8.65 -1.53
CA PHE A 223 -11.11 7.52 -2.30
C PHE A 223 -9.83 7.89 -3.05
N SER A 224 -9.69 9.16 -3.46
CA SER A 224 -8.46 9.64 -4.08
C SER A 224 -7.27 9.61 -3.13
N GLU A 225 -7.52 9.91 -1.86
CA GLU A 225 -6.52 9.87 -0.81
C GLU A 225 -6.19 8.42 -0.42
N LEU A 226 -7.20 7.55 -0.42
CA LEU A 226 -7.01 6.11 -0.23
C LEU A 226 -6.23 5.47 -1.40
N LEU A 227 -6.39 5.96 -2.63
CA LEU A 227 -5.62 5.48 -3.78
C LEU A 227 -4.12 5.77 -3.63
N ASP A 228 -3.77 6.93 -3.06
CA ASP A 228 -2.36 7.26 -2.84
C ASP A 228 -1.75 6.43 -1.70
N VAL A 229 -2.54 6.09 -0.69
CA VAL A 229 -2.13 5.28 0.47
C VAL A 229 -2.00 3.80 0.14
N ALA A 230 -2.81 3.31 -0.81
CA ALA A 230 -2.83 1.90 -1.19
C ALA A 230 -1.54 1.44 -1.90
N PHE A 231 -0.67 2.37 -2.29
CA PHE A 231 0.54 2.08 -3.05
C PHE A 231 1.78 2.67 -2.38
N ASP A 232 2.31 1.99 -1.37
CA ASP A 232 3.64 2.29 -0.86
C ASP A 232 4.70 2.10 -1.97
N GLU A 233 5.72 2.93 -2.02
CA GLU A 233 6.82 2.78 -2.97
C GLU A 233 7.55 1.46 -2.72
N VAL A 234 7.79 0.70 -3.78
CA VAL A 234 8.60 -0.53 -3.73
C VAL A 234 9.99 -0.21 -4.25
N GLU A 235 10.98 -0.35 -3.37
CA GLU A 235 12.40 -0.34 -3.77
C GLU A 235 12.85 -1.79 -3.94
N ILE A 236 13.18 -2.18 -5.16
CA ILE A 236 13.49 -3.58 -5.52
C ILE A 236 14.69 -4.16 -4.76
N TYR A 237 15.60 -3.30 -4.32
CA TYR A 237 16.78 -3.67 -3.57
C TYR A 237 16.56 -3.77 -2.05
N ASP A 238 15.37 -3.43 -1.55
CA ASP A 238 15.01 -3.66 -0.14
C ASP A 238 14.78 -5.16 0.12
N ASN A 239 14.84 -5.58 1.37
CA ASN A 239 14.56 -6.96 1.73
C ASN A 239 13.07 -7.29 1.69
N GLN A 240 12.22 -6.29 1.86
CA GLN A 240 10.77 -6.48 1.95
C GLN A 240 10.00 -5.28 1.39
N ALA A 241 8.80 -5.54 0.91
CA ALA A 241 7.84 -4.55 0.48
C ALA A 241 6.47 -4.81 1.10
N GLU A 242 5.70 -3.76 1.31
CA GLU A 242 4.32 -3.91 1.76
C GLU A 242 3.35 -3.82 0.58
N VAL A 243 2.49 -4.82 0.49
CA VAL A 243 1.37 -4.87 -0.46
C VAL A 243 0.10 -5.10 0.35
N ASN A 244 -0.83 -4.15 0.28
CA ASN A 244 -2.11 -4.22 1.00
C ASN A 244 -1.95 -4.54 2.51
N ASN A 245 -1.05 -3.82 3.18
CA ASN A 245 -0.71 -3.99 4.60
C ASN A 245 -0.13 -5.37 4.97
N LYS A 246 0.31 -6.16 3.99
CA LYS A 246 1.03 -7.41 4.19
C LYS A 246 2.47 -7.27 3.75
N THR A 247 3.38 -7.83 4.53
CA THR A 247 4.81 -7.81 4.23
C THR A 247 5.17 -8.93 3.27
N PHE A 248 5.72 -8.57 2.12
CA PHE A 248 6.26 -9.48 1.12
C PHE A 248 7.78 -9.40 1.14
N LEU A 249 8.44 -10.55 1.12
CA LEU A 249 9.89 -10.58 0.92
C LEU A 249 10.19 -10.43 -0.57
N LEU A 250 11.11 -9.53 -0.88
CA LEU A 250 11.51 -9.24 -2.25
C LEU A 250 12.47 -10.32 -2.79
N PRO A 251 12.52 -10.52 -4.10
CA PRO A 251 13.34 -11.58 -4.70
C PRO A 251 14.85 -11.37 -4.45
N PHE A 252 15.33 -10.15 -4.34
CA PHE A 252 16.74 -9.84 -4.09
C PHE A 252 17.04 -9.52 -2.61
N ALA A 253 16.20 -10.01 -1.70
CA ALA A 253 16.45 -9.96 -0.25
C ALA A 253 17.68 -10.80 0.13
N ASP A 254 18.35 -10.45 1.23
CA ASP A 254 19.55 -11.14 1.72
C ASP A 254 19.33 -12.64 1.93
N GLY A 255 18.14 -13.04 2.41
CA GLY A 255 17.71 -14.43 2.57
C GLY A 255 16.99 -15.05 1.37
N GLY A 256 17.03 -14.43 0.18
CA GLY A 256 16.23 -14.82 -0.99
C GLY A 256 16.41 -16.28 -1.42
N LEU A 257 17.62 -16.83 -1.33
CA LEU A 257 17.89 -18.24 -1.69
C LEU A 257 17.13 -19.25 -0.83
N SER A 258 16.73 -18.90 0.36
CA SER A 258 15.92 -19.79 1.21
C SER A 258 14.47 -19.89 0.75
N LEU A 259 13.97 -18.86 0.06
CA LEU A 259 12.56 -18.65 -0.27
C LEU A 259 12.25 -18.82 -1.76
N TYR A 260 13.20 -18.49 -2.62
CA TYR A 260 13.05 -18.49 -4.06
C TYR A 260 13.94 -19.53 -4.76
N ASN A 261 13.48 -19.97 -5.91
CA ASN A 261 14.31 -20.62 -6.93
C ASN A 261 14.58 -19.61 -8.03
N TYR A 262 15.83 -19.58 -8.53
CA TYR A 262 16.26 -18.67 -9.59
C TYR A 262 16.66 -19.47 -10.81
N TYR A 263 16.31 -18.97 -11.99
CA TYR A 263 16.59 -19.58 -13.29
C TYR A 263 17.07 -18.52 -14.26
N LEU A 264 18.19 -18.76 -14.91
CA LEU A 264 18.64 -17.95 -16.04
C LEU A 264 17.84 -18.38 -17.27
N ILE A 265 17.00 -17.48 -17.78
CA ILE A 265 16.18 -17.74 -18.97
C ILE A 265 17.04 -17.60 -20.20
N ASP A 266 17.71 -16.49 -20.30
CA ASP A 266 18.64 -16.20 -21.37
C ASP A 266 19.66 -15.11 -20.98
N SER A 267 20.62 -14.91 -21.88
CA SER A 267 21.56 -13.81 -21.82
C SER A 267 21.68 -13.16 -23.20
N VAL A 268 21.55 -11.85 -23.22
CA VAL A 268 21.56 -11.03 -24.46
C VAL A 268 22.74 -10.08 -24.42
N LYS A 269 23.50 -10.00 -25.53
CA LYS A 269 24.50 -8.94 -25.66
C LYS A 269 23.82 -7.63 -26.04
N SER A 270 24.10 -6.58 -25.29
CA SER A 270 23.60 -5.22 -25.52
C SER A 270 24.76 -4.23 -25.62
N VAL A 271 24.46 -3.04 -26.03
CA VAL A 271 25.45 -1.95 -26.08
C VAL A 271 25.76 -1.49 -24.66
N ASP A 272 27.02 -1.25 -24.33
CA ASP A 272 27.40 -0.59 -23.08
C ASP A 272 27.11 0.91 -23.19
N LEU A 273 26.03 1.35 -22.56
CA LEU A 273 25.62 2.75 -22.55
C LEU A 273 26.58 3.67 -21.77
N ASN A 274 27.51 3.11 -21.00
CA ASN A 274 28.55 3.86 -20.29
C ASN A 274 29.74 4.25 -21.19
N LYS A 275 29.80 3.71 -22.39
CA LYS A 275 30.92 3.97 -23.32
C LYS A 275 30.42 4.60 -24.62
N PRO A 276 31.20 5.54 -25.21
CA PRO A 276 30.83 6.11 -26.49
C PRO A 276 30.76 5.02 -27.55
N ILE A 277 29.78 5.14 -28.42
CA ILE A 277 29.54 4.22 -29.54
C ILE A 277 30.67 4.39 -30.55
N ASP A 278 31.45 3.32 -30.80
CA ASP A 278 32.37 3.25 -31.92
C ASP A 278 31.64 2.71 -33.15
N SER A 279 31.39 3.57 -34.09
CA SER A 279 30.59 3.26 -35.29
C SER A 279 31.25 2.26 -36.26
N SER A 280 32.42 1.72 -35.96
CA SER A 280 33.20 0.95 -36.94
C SER A 280 33.03 -0.57 -36.90
N LYS A 281 32.38 -1.14 -35.89
CA LYS A 281 32.23 -2.62 -35.78
C LYS A 281 30.92 -3.05 -35.15
N PHE A 282 29.97 -3.46 -35.98
CA PHE A 282 28.69 -4.02 -35.54
C PHE A 282 28.62 -5.51 -35.91
N ILE A 283 28.19 -6.36 -34.98
CA ILE A 283 27.84 -7.77 -35.22
C ILE A 283 26.36 -7.97 -34.91
N HIS A 284 25.66 -8.60 -35.84
CA HIS A 284 24.21 -8.79 -35.76
C HIS A 284 23.85 -10.23 -35.51
N ARG A 285 22.96 -10.50 -34.63
CA ARG A 285 22.37 -11.84 -34.41
C ARG A 285 20.87 -11.79 -34.33
N LYS A 286 20.23 -12.85 -34.80
CA LYS A 286 18.78 -12.97 -34.84
C LYS A 286 18.26 -13.93 -33.82
N ARG A 287 17.11 -13.59 -33.25
CA ARG A 287 16.32 -14.45 -32.39
C ARG A 287 14.86 -14.44 -32.81
N VAL A 288 14.17 -15.57 -32.69
CA VAL A 288 12.74 -15.67 -32.95
C VAL A 288 12.05 -15.86 -31.63
N GLU A 289 11.14 -14.96 -31.28
CA GLU A 289 10.22 -15.15 -30.14
C GLU A 289 8.81 -15.28 -30.67
N TYR A 290 8.09 -16.24 -30.11
CA TYR A 290 6.68 -16.44 -30.43
C TYR A 290 5.82 -15.83 -29.35
N PHE A 291 5.01 -14.85 -29.73
CA PHE A 291 4.03 -14.22 -28.85
C PHE A 291 2.66 -14.74 -29.22
N ASP A 292 2.11 -15.49 -28.32
CA ASP A 292 0.67 -15.71 -28.35
C ASP A 292 -0.01 -14.98 -27.22
N LYS A 293 -1.27 -14.63 -27.42
CA LYS A 293 -2.22 -14.15 -26.42
C LYS A 293 -2.36 -15.16 -25.28
N MET A 294 -1.28 -15.32 -24.50
CA MET A 294 -1.18 -16.46 -23.61
C MET A 294 -1.29 -16.09 -22.14
N VAL A 295 -2.18 -16.85 -21.55
CA VAL A 295 -1.95 -17.35 -20.19
C VAL A 295 -0.85 -18.40 -20.33
N PHE A 296 0.37 -18.02 -20.04
CA PHE A 296 1.50 -18.94 -20.12
C PHE A 296 1.44 -19.92 -18.94
N ASP A 297 0.98 -21.13 -19.22
CA ASP A 297 1.35 -22.29 -18.45
C ASP A 297 2.71 -22.80 -18.95
N THR A 298 3.75 -22.03 -18.70
CA THR A 298 5.10 -22.42 -19.10
C THR A 298 5.62 -23.45 -18.11
N ILE A 299 5.68 -24.70 -18.51
CA ILE A 299 6.36 -25.76 -17.80
C ILE A 299 7.79 -25.80 -18.34
N ILE A 300 8.74 -25.32 -17.56
CA ILE A 300 10.16 -25.44 -17.88
C ILE A 300 10.63 -26.78 -17.32
N THR A 301 10.93 -27.74 -18.19
CA THR A 301 11.54 -29.00 -17.80
C THR A 301 13.01 -28.98 -18.23
N PRO A 302 13.95 -29.05 -17.31
CA PRO A 302 15.36 -29.20 -17.70
C PRO A 302 15.58 -30.62 -18.24
N THR A 303 16.18 -30.75 -19.40
CA THR A 303 16.64 -32.00 -19.97
C THR A 303 18.15 -31.96 -20.04
N ILE A 304 18.81 -32.83 -19.33
CA ILE A 304 20.25 -33.05 -19.49
C ILE A 304 20.42 -33.91 -20.73
N LEU A 305 20.99 -33.35 -21.78
CA LEU A 305 21.32 -34.11 -22.98
C LEU A 305 22.58 -34.95 -22.71
N PRO A 306 22.58 -36.25 -23.08
CA PRO A 306 23.81 -37.05 -23.07
C PRO A 306 24.84 -36.44 -24.02
N ASP A 307 26.11 -36.54 -23.67
CA ASP A 307 27.25 -36.01 -24.43
C ASP A 307 27.26 -36.49 -25.89
N SER A 308 26.64 -37.61 -26.22
CA SER A 308 26.52 -38.16 -27.57
C SER A 308 25.60 -37.36 -28.51
N MET A 309 24.74 -36.45 -28.02
CA MET A 309 23.83 -35.66 -28.85
C MET A 309 24.30 -34.22 -29.08
N VAL A 310 25.32 -33.78 -28.39
CA VAL A 310 25.85 -32.41 -28.49
C VAL A 310 26.36 -32.07 -29.89
N GLY A 311 26.83 -33.12 -30.66
CA GLY A 311 27.33 -32.93 -32.01
C GLY A 311 26.27 -32.73 -33.10
N THR A 312 24.99 -32.98 -32.82
CA THR A 312 23.89 -32.88 -33.82
C THR A 312 23.07 -31.61 -33.70
N LEU A 313 23.23 -30.85 -32.62
CA LEU A 313 22.68 -29.54 -32.44
C LEU A 313 23.71 -28.46 -32.66
N ALA A 314 24.37 -28.48 -33.81
CA ALA A 314 25.28 -27.42 -34.27
C ALA A 314 24.47 -26.17 -34.56
N VAL A 315 24.09 -25.50 -33.52
CA VAL A 315 23.78 -24.08 -33.61
C VAL A 315 25.12 -23.39 -33.77
N ASN A 316 25.30 -22.69 -34.85
CA ASN A 316 26.48 -21.88 -35.18
C ASN A 316 26.68 -20.79 -34.11
N ASP A 317 27.06 -21.15 -32.91
CA ASP A 317 27.43 -20.17 -31.92
C ASP A 317 28.50 -20.70 -30.95
N SER A 318 29.69 -20.15 -31.12
CA SER A 318 30.92 -20.49 -30.45
C SER A 318 31.10 -19.83 -29.09
N SER A 319 30.07 -19.85 -28.26
CA SER A 319 30.26 -19.56 -26.84
C SER A 319 30.07 -20.85 -26.03
N VAL A 320 31.07 -21.74 -26.10
CA VAL A 320 31.17 -22.90 -25.24
C VAL A 320 31.51 -22.39 -23.85
N LEU A 321 30.56 -22.51 -22.94
CA LEU A 321 30.87 -22.53 -21.50
C LEU A 321 31.23 -23.95 -21.14
N ASP A 322 32.47 -24.15 -20.69
CA ASP A 322 33.00 -25.37 -20.13
C ASP A 322 32.13 -25.84 -18.95
N SER A 323 31.43 -26.92 -19.11
CA SER A 323 30.66 -27.73 -18.16
C SER A 323 29.14 -27.72 -18.33
N GLY A 324 28.63 -28.73 -19.00
CA GLY A 324 27.27 -29.28 -18.91
C GLY A 324 26.13 -28.35 -19.39
N PHE A 325 25.73 -28.54 -20.63
CA PHE A 325 24.54 -27.84 -21.17
C PHE A 325 23.26 -28.38 -20.54
N VAL A 326 22.54 -27.54 -19.84
CA VAL A 326 21.15 -27.79 -19.45
C VAL A 326 20.25 -27.12 -20.47
N THR A 327 19.63 -27.89 -21.35
CA THR A 327 18.61 -27.43 -22.28
C THR A 327 17.28 -27.46 -21.57
N TYR A 328 16.61 -26.30 -21.48
CA TYR A 328 15.26 -26.24 -20.91
C TYR A 328 14.25 -26.48 -22.01
N THR A 329 13.52 -27.60 -21.96
CA THR A 329 12.37 -27.80 -22.81
C THR A 329 11.17 -27.11 -22.20
N VAL A 330 10.70 -26.07 -22.87
CA VAL A 330 9.49 -25.37 -22.51
C VAL A 330 8.31 -26.09 -23.16
N ASN A 331 7.65 -26.98 -22.43
CA ASN A 331 6.43 -27.60 -22.88
C ASN A 331 5.27 -26.65 -22.61
N ILE A 332 4.73 -26.04 -23.67
CA ILE A 332 3.55 -25.22 -23.63
C ILE A 332 2.35 -26.13 -23.87
N SER A 333 1.68 -26.56 -22.82
CA SER A 333 0.44 -27.30 -22.98
C SER A 333 -0.71 -26.32 -23.08
N ASN A 334 -1.30 -26.26 -24.24
CA ASN A 334 -2.62 -25.85 -24.65
C ASN A 334 -2.74 -24.55 -25.49
N ARG A 335 -3.25 -24.80 -26.67
CA ARG A 335 -3.80 -23.92 -27.71
C ARG A 335 -2.95 -22.74 -28.08
N ILE A 336 -2.11 -23.04 -29.01
CA ILE A 336 -1.37 -22.06 -29.81
C ILE A 336 -2.31 -21.55 -30.90
N VAL A 337 -2.69 -20.29 -30.89
CA VAL A 337 -3.07 -19.54 -32.05
C VAL A 337 -1.81 -18.85 -32.50
N GLN A 338 -1.21 -19.31 -33.57
CA GLN A 338 0.09 -18.88 -34.05
C GLN A 338 0.06 -17.44 -34.54
N ASP A 339 0.72 -16.55 -33.82
CA ASP A 339 1.35 -15.37 -34.39
C ASP A 339 2.79 -15.36 -33.94
N SER A 340 3.72 -15.58 -34.84
CA SER A 340 5.15 -15.60 -34.59
C SER A 340 5.75 -14.22 -34.83
N LEU A 341 6.33 -13.63 -33.83
CA LEU A 341 7.16 -12.43 -33.94
C LEU A 341 8.63 -12.85 -33.97
N ILE A 342 9.29 -12.45 -35.00
CA ILE A 342 10.71 -12.72 -35.19
C ILE A 342 11.48 -11.48 -34.73
N TYR A 343 12.28 -11.64 -33.73
CA TYR A 343 13.21 -10.63 -33.26
C TYR A 343 14.60 -10.89 -33.81
N THR A 344 15.28 -9.85 -34.04
CA THR A 344 16.69 -9.98 -34.29
C THR A 344 17.44 -9.19 -33.27
N ASP A 345 18.31 -9.88 -32.68
CA ASP A 345 19.20 -9.33 -31.71
C ASP A 345 20.46 -8.83 -32.32
N THR A 346 20.91 -7.74 -31.83
CA THR A 346 22.25 -7.39 -31.61
C THR A 346 22.95 -6.56 -32.66
N ILE A 347 23.35 -5.48 -32.17
CA ILE A 347 24.46 -4.73 -32.70
C ILE A 347 25.57 -4.82 -31.69
N VAL A 348 26.70 -5.37 -32.10
CA VAL A 348 27.88 -5.37 -31.26
C VAL A 348 28.68 -4.15 -31.60
N VAL A 349 28.69 -3.22 -30.69
CA VAL A 349 29.72 -2.20 -30.63
C VAL A 349 30.90 -2.78 -29.84
N ARG A 350 32.09 -2.25 -30.03
CA ARG A 350 33.38 -2.69 -29.50
C ARG A 350 33.37 -3.12 -28.03
N ASP A 351 32.52 -2.52 -27.23
CA ASP A 351 32.27 -2.86 -25.82
C ASP A 351 30.82 -3.28 -25.66
N SER A 352 30.56 -4.54 -25.85
CA SER A 352 29.26 -5.13 -25.58
C SER A 352 29.16 -5.62 -24.13
N ILE A 353 28.03 -5.36 -23.51
CA ILE A 353 27.72 -5.82 -22.16
C ILE A 353 26.66 -6.91 -22.20
N TRP A 354 26.78 -7.89 -21.32
CA TRP A 354 25.77 -8.93 -21.20
C TRP A 354 24.59 -8.45 -20.33
N LEU A 355 23.38 -8.75 -20.78
CA LEU A 355 22.16 -8.62 -20.00
C LEU A 355 21.64 -10.02 -19.68
N TYR A 356 21.36 -10.27 -18.42
CA TYR A 356 20.85 -11.53 -17.91
C TYR A 356 19.36 -11.42 -17.60
N ASN A 357 18.52 -12.23 -18.22
CA ASN A 357 17.13 -12.37 -17.87
C ASN A 357 16.97 -13.47 -16.81
N LEU A 358 16.82 -13.04 -15.56
CA LEU A 358 16.76 -13.91 -14.39
C LEU A 358 15.31 -14.06 -13.91
N ALA A 359 14.74 -15.25 -14.05
CA ALA A 359 13.44 -15.58 -13.45
C ALA A 359 13.60 -16.02 -12.00
N PHE A 360 12.62 -15.66 -11.17
CA PHE A 360 12.54 -16.05 -9.78
C PHE A 360 11.14 -16.53 -9.43
N VAL A 361 11.05 -17.67 -8.75
CA VAL A 361 9.79 -18.34 -8.43
C VAL A 361 9.80 -18.75 -6.96
N PRO A 362 8.73 -18.43 -6.19
CA PRO A 362 8.61 -18.87 -4.81
C PRO A 362 8.68 -20.41 -4.68
N LYS A 363 9.40 -20.90 -3.69
CA LYS A 363 9.41 -22.33 -3.33
C LYS A 363 8.03 -22.78 -2.81
N SER A 364 7.30 -21.90 -2.16
CA SER A 364 5.92 -22.10 -1.70
C SER A 364 4.99 -21.05 -2.33
N LYS A 365 3.99 -21.52 -3.06
CA LYS A 365 3.07 -20.66 -3.82
C LYS A 365 1.99 -20.02 -2.95
N SER A 366 1.83 -20.44 -1.71
CA SER A 366 0.90 -19.87 -0.74
C SER A 366 1.51 -18.80 0.14
N ASP A 367 2.85 -18.67 0.12
CA ASP A 367 3.55 -17.68 0.92
C ASP A 367 3.43 -16.30 0.28
N LEU A 368 3.65 -15.25 1.08
CA LEU A 368 3.61 -13.86 0.64
C LEU A 368 4.93 -13.50 -0.06
N LEU A 369 5.09 -14.01 -1.27
CA LEU A 369 6.28 -13.89 -2.10
C LEU A 369 5.89 -13.52 -3.54
N PHE A 370 6.83 -12.90 -4.26
CA PHE A 370 6.64 -12.54 -5.66
C PHE A 370 7.18 -13.61 -6.59
N ASN A 371 6.57 -13.79 -7.74
CA ASN A 371 7.16 -14.43 -8.90
C ASN A 371 7.44 -13.39 -9.97
N GLY A 372 8.38 -13.65 -10.85
CA GLY A 372 8.67 -12.68 -11.90
C GLY A 372 10.01 -12.87 -12.56
N MET A 373 10.46 -11.82 -13.23
CA MET A 373 11.70 -11.79 -13.99
C MET A 373 12.41 -10.43 -13.79
N ALA A 374 13.72 -10.46 -13.82
CA ALA A 374 14.54 -9.24 -13.82
C ALA A 374 15.58 -9.32 -14.95
N THR A 375 15.74 -8.22 -15.65
CA THR A 375 16.85 -7.99 -16.59
C THR A 375 17.97 -7.31 -15.85
N ILE A 376 19.14 -7.94 -15.79
CA ILE A 376 20.28 -7.54 -14.96
C ILE A 376 21.48 -7.30 -15.88
N GLN A 377 22.14 -6.18 -15.71
CA GLN A 377 23.35 -5.84 -16.43
C GLN A 377 24.56 -6.60 -15.86
N ASP A 378 25.43 -7.11 -16.71
CA ASP A 378 26.74 -7.64 -16.32
C ASP A 378 27.62 -6.51 -15.77
N SER A 379 28.64 -6.84 -15.02
CA SER A 379 29.61 -5.94 -14.37
C SER A 379 29.07 -5.13 -13.19
N SER A 380 28.04 -4.31 -13.35
CA SER A 380 27.39 -3.53 -12.27
C SER A 380 26.38 -4.33 -11.47
N PHE A 381 25.85 -5.41 -12.06
CA PHE A 381 24.71 -6.19 -11.53
C PHE A 381 23.48 -5.33 -11.18
N ALA A 382 23.35 -4.19 -11.88
CA ALA A 382 22.19 -3.33 -11.78
C ALA A 382 20.98 -3.95 -12.48
N ILE A 383 19.80 -3.78 -11.88
CA ILE A 383 18.52 -4.19 -12.45
C ILE A 383 18.06 -3.10 -13.41
N LEU A 384 17.86 -3.43 -14.69
CA LEU A 384 17.36 -2.49 -15.71
C LEU A 384 15.83 -2.53 -15.82
N LYS A 385 15.27 -3.72 -15.65
CA LYS A 385 13.82 -3.94 -15.65
C LYS A 385 13.50 -5.04 -14.66
N VAL A 386 12.40 -4.90 -13.94
CA VAL A 386 11.88 -5.99 -13.11
C VAL A 386 10.37 -6.06 -13.25
N GLU A 387 9.87 -7.28 -13.34
CA GLU A 387 8.46 -7.62 -13.38
C GLU A 387 8.13 -8.52 -12.19
N LEU A 388 7.19 -8.09 -11.35
CA LEU A 388 6.74 -8.81 -10.16
C LEU A 388 5.26 -9.13 -10.27
N GLY A 389 4.90 -10.37 -10.01
CA GLY A 389 3.53 -10.84 -9.86
C GLY A 389 3.34 -11.58 -8.54
N ILE A 390 2.08 -11.82 -8.15
CA ILE A 390 1.74 -12.61 -6.97
C ILE A 390 0.93 -13.83 -7.42
N ASP A 391 1.30 -15.03 -6.95
CA ASP A 391 0.51 -16.23 -7.24
C ASP A 391 -0.90 -16.12 -6.61
N ARG A 392 -1.94 -16.46 -7.36
CA ARG A 392 -3.33 -16.43 -6.87
C ARG A 392 -3.57 -17.28 -5.62
N ARG A 393 -2.68 -18.24 -5.34
CA ARG A 393 -2.71 -19.08 -4.14
C ARG A 393 -2.08 -18.42 -2.93
N ALA A 394 -1.37 -17.33 -3.10
CA ALA A 394 -0.88 -16.54 -1.97
C ALA A 394 -2.04 -16.16 -1.04
N ASN A 395 -1.77 -16.18 0.26
CA ASN A 395 -2.79 -15.94 1.28
C ASN A 395 -3.14 -14.44 1.39
N LEU A 396 -3.62 -13.87 0.27
CA LEU A 396 -4.17 -12.52 0.20
C LEU A 396 -5.68 -12.57 0.00
N ASN A 397 -6.40 -11.76 0.74
CA ASN A 397 -7.84 -11.61 0.56
C ASN A 397 -8.13 -10.59 -0.53
N PHE A 398 -9.22 -10.85 -1.24
CA PHE A 398 -9.78 -9.93 -2.24
C PHE A 398 -8.85 -9.58 -3.41
N VAL A 399 -7.57 -9.88 -3.34
CA VAL A 399 -6.61 -9.68 -4.43
C VAL A 399 -6.61 -10.90 -5.32
N ASN A 400 -7.05 -10.73 -6.56
CA ASN A 400 -7.05 -11.78 -7.57
C ASN A 400 -5.78 -11.79 -8.39
N ASP A 401 -5.20 -10.61 -8.55
CA ASP A 401 -4.04 -10.40 -9.37
C ASP A 401 -3.30 -9.15 -8.90
N PHE A 402 -1.99 -9.20 -8.94
CA PHE A 402 -1.10 -8.09 -8.67
C PHE A 402 0.04 -8.13 -9.65
N SER A 403 0.37 -6.99 -10.20
CA SER A 403 1.50 -6.83 -11.11
C SER A 403 2.22 -5.53 -10.82
N LEU A 404 3.53 -5.58 -10.81
CA LEU A 404 4.43 -4.43 -10.70
C LEU A 404 5.52 -4.57 -11.74
N VAL A 405 5.70 -3.57 -12.56
CA VAL A 405 6.82 -3.44 -13.49
C VAL A 405 7.57 -2.17 -13.17
N GLN A 406 8.88 -2.26 -13.03
CA GLN A 406 9.76 -1.11 -12.87
C GLN A 406 10.80 -1.12 -13.99
N GLY A 407 11.03 0.04 -14.58
CA GLY A 407 12.09 0.30 -15.54
C GLY A 407 13.07 1.31 -14.97
N PHE A 408 14.34 1.17 -15.39
CA PHE A 408 15.41 2.02 -14.93
C PHE A 408 16.15 2.59 -16.16
N GLU A 409 16.37 3.89 -16.15
CA GLU A 409 17.09 4.63 -17.19
C GLU A 409 18.54 4.82 -16.78
N HIS A 410 19.42 4.69 -17.74
CA HIS A 410 20.84 4.95 -17.55
C HIS A 410 21.12 6.46 -17.40
N VAL A 411 21.76 6.84 -16.31
CA VAL A 411 22.27 8.19 -16.07
C VAL A 411 23.78 8.18 -16.35
N PRO A 412 24.27 8.87 -17.39
CA PRO A 412 25.67 8.79 -17.81
C PRO A 412 26.65 9.06 -16.67
N GLY A 413 27.61 8.16 -16.45
CA GLY A 413 28.62 8.25 -15.40
C GLY A 413 28.14 8.00 -13.97
N LYS A 414 26.86 7.69 -13.77
CA LYS A 414 26.24 7.57 -12.44
C LYS A 414 25.53 6.21 -12.20
N GLY A 415 25.15 5.48 -13.25
CA GLY A 415 24.43 4.21 -13.14
C GLY A 415 22.97 4.30 -13.57
N TYR A 416 22.07 3.62 -12.86
CA TYR A 416 20.68 3.52 -13.29
C TYR A 416 19.72 4.15 -12.29
N PHE A 417 18.76 4.92 -12.80
CA PHE A 417 17.72 5.59 -12.02
C PHE A 417 16.33 5.11 -12.46
N LYS A 418 15.43 4.85 -11.51
CA LYS A 418 14.06 4.42 -11.82
C LYS A 418 13.31 5.53 -12.55
N ASN A 419 12.94 5.30 -13.81
CA ASN A 419 12.19 6.24 -14.63
C ASN A 419 10.73 5.86 -14.84
N PHE A 420 10.40 4.58 -14.66
CA PHE A 420 9.07 4.04 -14.90
C PHE A 420 8.63 3.08 -13.80
N GLU A 421 7.36 3.15 -13.41
CA GLU A 421 6.70 2.13 -12.62
C GLU A 421 5.25 1.96 -13.06
N SER A 422 4.84 0.74 -13.34
CA SER A 422 3.45 0.38 -13.55
C SER A 422 3.05 -0.65 -12.53
N ARG A 423 2.01 -0.37 -11.76
CA ARG A 423 1.50 -1.26 -10.73
C ARG A 423 0.00 -1.43 -10.87
N SER A 424 -0.48 -2.65 -10.83
CA SER A 424 -1.91 -2.92 -10.83
C SER A 424 -2.31 -3.97 -9.82
N THR A 425 -3.51 -3.82 -9.28
CA THR A 425 -4.13 -4.76 -8.36
C THR A 425 -5.57 -4.98 -8.75
N ASN A 426 -5.97 -6.23 -8.94
CA ASN A 426 -7.35 -6.62 -9.17
C ASN A 426 -8.01 -7.06 -7.86
N ILE A 427 -9.01 -6.30 -7.41
CA ILE A 427 -9.75 -6.54 -6.17
C ILE A 427 -11.09 -7.19 -6.50
N ALA A 428 -11.33 -8.39 -5.98
CA ALA A 428 -12.58 -9.12 -6.15
C ALA A 428 -12.93 -9.97 -4.92
N PHE A 429 -14.22 -10.18 -4.67
CA PHE A 429 -14.68 -11.01 -3.57
C PHE A 429 -14.34 -12.50 -3.74
N THR A 430 -14.16 -12.96 -4.97
CA THR A 430 -13.83 -14.37 -5.29
C THR A 430 -12.56 -14.45 -6.13
N LYS A 431 -11.74 -15.48 -5.88
CA LYS A 431 -10.49 -15.74 -6.62
C LYS A 431 -10.71 -16.50 -7.96
N ARG A 432 -11.86 -16.32 -8.61
CA ARG A 432 -12.13 -16.93 -9.92
C ARG A 432 -11.58 -16.06 -11.05
N LYS A 433 -11.00 -16.67 -12.09
CA LYS A 433 -10.35 -15.97 -13.22
C LYS A 433 -11.27 -14.95 -13.91
N ARG A 434 -12.57 -15.24 -14.02
CA ARG A 434 -13.58 -14.35 -14.64
C ARG A 434 -14.49 -13.67 -13.61
N SER A 435 -14.03 -13.50 -12.35
CA SER A 435 -14.80 -12.76 -11.37
C SER A 435 -14.82 -11.28 -11.72
N LYS A 436 -15.94 -10.63 -11.40
CA LYS A 436 -16.03 -9.17 -11.47
C LYS A 436 -15.05 -8.59 -10.47
N SER A 437 -14.23 -7.68 -10.91
CA SER A 437 -13.19 -7.07 -10.09
C SER A 437 -13.10 -5.57 -10.33
N VAL A 438 -12.60 -4.87 -9.32
CA VAL A 438 -12.12 -3.50 -9.49
C VAL A 438 -10.63 -3.58 -9.66
N ARG A 439 -10.11 -3.16 -10.80
CA ARG A 439 -8.68 -3.00 -11.00
C ARG A 439 -8.28 -1.57 -10.69
N ILE A 440 -7.28 -1.43 -9.83
CA ILE A 440 -6.63 -0.16 -9.58
C ILE A 440 -5.25 -0.27 -10.22
N ALA A 441 -4.97 0.58 -11.20
CA ALA A 441 -3.70 0.66 -11.89
C ALA A 441 -3.08 2.03 -11.65
N ARG A 442 -1.79 2.04 -11.33
CA ARG A 442 -0.98 3.24 -11.12
C ARG A 442 0.19 3.19 -12.08
N TYR A 443 0.38 4.28 -12.81
CA TYR A 443 1.48 4.48 -13.75
C TYR A 443 2.27 5.70 -13.31
N LEU A 444 3.55 5.53 -13.14
CA LEU A 444 4.49 6.56 -12.75
C LEU A 444 5.54 6.68 -13.85
N PHE A 445 5.76 7.90 -14.30
CA PHE A 445 6.81 8.23 -15.28
C PHE A 445 7.64 9.37 -14.72
N ARG A 446 8.95 9.25 -14.79
CA ARG A 446 9.90 10.30 -14.40
C ARG A 446 10.67 10.73 -15.63
N LYS A 447 10.87 12.02 -15.76
CA LYS A 447 11.71 12.62 -16.79
C LYS A 447 12.55 13.75 -16.21
N ASP A 448 13.46 14.26 -17.00
CA ASP A 448 14.38 15.33 -16.62
C ASP A 448 15.17 14.94 -15.34
N ILE A 449 15.61 13.68 -15.30
CA ILE A 449 16.33 13.10 -14.16
C ILE A 449 17.74 13.70 -14.12
N GLN A 450 18.05 14.42 -13.04
CA GLN A 450 19.36 14.99 -12.77
C GLN A 450 19.85 14.43 -11.43
N VAL A 451 21.07 13.93 -11.42
CA VAL A 451 21.69 13.26 -10.27
C VAL A 451 22.98 13.97 -9.90
N ASP A 452 23.23 14.11 -8.59
CA ASP A 452 24.40 14.78 -8.01
C ASP A 452 24.63 16.20 -8.57
N GLN A 453 23.52 16.90 -8.87
CA GLN A 453 23.53 18.30 -9.21
C GLN A 453 23.10 19.12 -7.98
N PRO A 454 23.69 20.30 -7.74
CA PRO A 454 23.34 21.14 -6.60
C PRO A 454 21.88 21.58 -6.69
N VAL A 455 21.11 21.30 -5.65
CA VAL A 455 19.74 21.82 -5.50
C VAL A 455 19.80 23.18 -4.81
N ALA A 456 19.20 24.21 -5.42
CA ALA A 456 19.24 25.56 -4.86
C ALA A 456 18.63 25.63 -3.47
N ASP A 457 19.27 26.30 -2.51
CA ASP A 457 18.79 26.47 -1.13
C ASP A 457 17.42 27.09 -1.06
N SER A 458 17.08 28.02 -1.97
CA SER A 458 15.76 28.61 -2.09
C SER A 458 14.65 27.58 -2.37
N VAL A 459 15.00 26.49 -3.02
CA VAL A 459 14.09 25.36 -3.23
C VAL A 459 13.95 24.58 -1.94
N LEU A 460 15.02 24.28 -1.22
CA LEU A 460 15.05 23.49 -0.01
C LEU A 460 14.44 24.19 1.20
N ALA A 461 14.54 25.52 1.29
CA ALA A 461 14.10 26.34 2.42
C ALA A 461 12.59 26.33 2.70
N LYS A 462 11.76 25.75 1.83
CA LYS A 462 10.30 25.66 2.00
C LYS A 462 9.90 24.26 2.43
N GLU A 463 8.65 24.10 2.88
CA GLU A 463 8.07 22.83 3.39
C GLU A 463 8.27 21.63 2.45
N ASN A 464 8.27 20.43 3.02
CA ASN A 464 8.54 19.17 2.28
C ASN A 464 7.55 18.90 1.13
N THR A 465 6.31 19.37 1.20
CA THR A 465 5.36 19.29 0.09
C THR A 465 4.68 20.62 -0.11
N VAL A 466 4.83 21.19 -1.29
CA VAL A 466 4.25 22.49 -1.69
C VAL A 466 3.26 22.26 -2.82
N PHE A 467 2.07 22.84 -2.70
CA PHE A 467 1.09 22.87 -3.78
C PHE A 467 1.10 24.26 -4.42
N LEU A 468 1.28 24.31 -5.73
CA LEU A 468 1.19 25.59 -6.45
C LEU A 468 -0.24 26.15 -6.36
N LYS A 469 -0.39 27.47 -6.34
CA LYS A 469 -1.68 28.16 -6.10
C LYS A 469 -2.82 27.65 -6.99
N ASN A 470 -2.54 27.27 -8.23
CA ASN A 470 -3.55 26.85 -9.20
C ASN A 470 -3.44 25.35 -9.58
N TYR A 471 -2.81 24.51 -8.77
CA TYR A 471 -2.51 23.12 -9.12
C TYR A 471 -3.74 22.28 -9.52
N ARG A 472 -4.95 22.64 -9.05
CA ARG A 472 -6.23 21.98 -9.42
C ARG A 472 -7.00 22.65 -10.55
N LYS A 473 -6.51 23.79 -11.05
CA LYS A 473 -7.23 24.60 -12.03
C LYS A 473 -6.49 24.72 -13.37
N GLN A 474 -5.66 23.76 -13.68
CA GLN A 474 -4.94 23.72 -14.94
C GLN A 474 -5.89 23.46 -16.12
N THR A 475 -5.61 24.09 -17.25
CA THR A 475 -6.42 23.98 -18.47
C THR A 475 -6.25 22.61 -19.16
N ASP A 476 -7.19 22.22 -20.02
CA ASP A 476 -7.05 20.98 -20.79
C ASP A 476 -5.87 21.02 -21.75
N SER A 477 -5.52 22.17 -22.31
CA SER A 477 -4.32 22.38 -23.13
C SER A 477 -3.03 22.14 -22.35
N PHE A 478 -2.97 22.59 -21.10
CA PHE A 478 -1.84 22.26 -20.20
C PHE A 478 -1.66 20.74 -20.07
N TRP A 479 -2.76 20.01 -19.84
CA TRP A 479 -2.69 18.56 -19.68
C TRP A 479 -2.27 17.82 -20.96
N VAL A 480 -2.67 18.32 -22.15
CA VAL A 480 -2.24 17.72 -23.42
C VAL A 480 -0.71 17.79 -23.60
N VAL A 481 -0.10 18.92 -23.22
CA VAL A 481 1.34 19.13 -23.37
C VAL A 481 2.14 18.45 -22.26
N SER A 482 1.62 18.48 -21.01
CA SER A 482 2.41 18.07 -19.83
C SER A 482 2.26 16.61 -19.48
N ARG A 483 1.42 15.82 -20.15
CA ARG A 483 1.36 14.38 -19.93
C ARG A 483 2.61 13.69 -20.47
N HIS A 484 3.21 12.82 -19.68
CA HIS A 484 4.27 11.95 -20.17
C HIS A 484 3.73 10.71 -20.92
N HIS A 485 2.42 10.45 -20.80
CA HIS A 485 1.74 9.35 -21.45
C HIS A 485 0.28 9.73 -21.72
N ASP A 486 -0.20 9.47 -22.92
CA ASP A 486 -1.56 9.81 -23.33
C ASP A 486 -2.63 8.98 -22.61
N LEU A 487 -3.81 9.55 -22.55
CA LEU A 487 -5.00 8.83 -22.09
C LEU A 487 -5.58 8.01 -23.22
N SER A 488 -6.06 6.80 -22.92
CA SER A 488 -6.91 6.06 -23.87
C SER A 488 -8.24 6.80 -24.11
N VAL A 489 -8.90 6.48 -25.23
CA VAL A 489 -10.19 7.10 -25.54
C VAL A 489 -11.23 6.91 -24.43
N PRO A 490 -11.40 5.72 -23.82
CA PRO A 490 -12.28 5.57 -22.67
C PRO A 490 -11.83 6.34 -21.42
N GLU A 491 -10.50 6.44 -21.15
CA GLU A 491 -9.99 7.22 -20.03
C GLU A 491 -10.29 8.71 -20.16
N SER A 492 -10.12 9.28 -21.34
CA SER A 492 -10.40 10.70 -21.60
C SER A 492 -11.86 11.07 -21.35
N LYS A 493 -12.79 10.17 -21.63
CA LYS A 493 -14.24 10.35 -21.42
C LYS A 493 -14.64 10.26 -19.94
N VAL A 494 -13.80 9.67 -19.07
CA VAL A 494 -14.14 9.45 -17.64
C VAL A 494 -14.49 10.77 -16.92
N TYR A 495 -13.78 11.85 -17.22
CA TYR A 495 -14.05 13.15 -16.62
C TYR A 495 -15.47 13.64 -16.86
N PHE A 496 -15.94 13.55 -18.11
CA PHE A 496 -17.28 13.97 -18.51
C PHE A 496 -18.37 13.00 -17.99
N LEU A 497 -18.15 11.69 -18.14
CA LEU A 497 -19.14 10.67 -17.77
C LEU A 497 -19.46 10.68 -16.29
N LEU A 498 -18.45 10.88 -15.43
CA LEU A 498 -18.67 10.93 -13.99
C LEU A 498 -19.37 12.21 -13.53
N ASP A 499 -19.10 13.33 -14.17
CA ASP A 499 -19.83 14.57 -13.87
C ASP A 499 -21.31 14.45 -14.25
N SER A 500 -21.60 13.78 -15.36
CA SER A 500 -22.97 13.46 -15.77
C SER A 500 -23.66 12.51 -14.76
N LEU A 501 -22.94 11.48 -14.28
CA LEU A 501 -23.44 10.54 -13.25
C LEU A 501 -23.84 11.26 -11.96
N LYS A 502 -23.01 12.17 -11.46
CA LYS A 502 -23.27 12.93 -10.21
C LYS A 502 -24.58 13.71 -10.26
N ARG A 503 -25.01 14.12 -11.44
CA ARG A 503 -26.27 14.87 -11.64
C ARG A 503 -27.49 13.95 -11.52
N THR A 504 -27.35 12.63 -11.68
CA THR A 504 -28.47 11.69 -11.63
C THR A 504 -29.05 11.55 -10.21
N ARG A 505 -30.38 11.45 -10.11
CA ARG A 505 -31.11 11.23 -8.84
C ARG A 505 -30.69 9.92 -8.16
N PHE A 506 -30.43 8.90 -8.95
CA PHE A 506 -30.06 7.56 -8.50
C PHE A 506 -28.70 7.56 -7.80
N TYR A 507 -27.67 8.19 -8.40
CA TYR A 507 -26.35 8.33 -7.77
C TYR A 507 -26.44 9.10 -6.46
N LYS A 508 -27.19 10.20 -6.43
CA LYS A 508 -27.41 10.99 -5.22
C LYS A 508 -28.05 10.16 -4.10
N GLY A 509 -29.00 9.28 -4.44
CA GLY A 509 -29.64 8.35 -3.49
C GLY A 509 -28.66 7.33 -2.93
N ILE A 510 -27.97 6.57 -3.80
CA ILE A 510 -26.99 5.55 -3.39
C ILE A 510 -25.84 6.18 -2.60
N SER A 511 -25.31 7.32 -3.05
CA SER A 511 -24.23 8.01 -2.37
C SER A 511 -24.63 8.45 -0.95
N LYS A 512 -25.84 8.97 -0.77
CA LYS A 512 -26.35 9.34 0.56
C LYS A 512 -26.51 8.13 1.47
N THR A 513 -27.14 7.06 0.97
CA THR A 513 -27.37 5.82 1.74
C THR A 513 -26.04 5.14 2.06
N GLY A 514 -25.15 4.96 1.10
CA GLY A 514 -23.81 4.40 1.34
C GLY A 514 -23.00 5.24 2.34
N SER A 515 -23.09 6.57 2.24
CA SER A 515 -22.44 7.48 3.19
C SER A 515 -23.03 7.36 4.61
N LEU A 516 -24.34 7.13 4.73
CA LEU A 516 -25.01 6.92 6.03
C LEU A 516 -24.46 5.65 6.71
N PHE A 517 -24.43 4.52 6.01
CA PHE A 517 -23.90 3.27 6.57
C PHE A 517 -22.38 3.33 6.81
N ALA A 518 -21.61 3.96 5.93
CA ALA A 518 -20.17 4.06 6.11
C ALA A 518 -19.74 5.00 7.24
N SER A 519 -20.47 6.10 7.47
CA SER A 519 -20.12 7.13 8.45
C SER A 519 -21.01 7.12 9.70
N GLY A 520 -22.14 6.44 9.67
CA GLY A 520 -23.20 6.53 10.68
C GLY A 520 -24.02 7.82 10.62
N TYR A 521 -23.71 8.76 9.68
CA TYR A 521 -24.36 10.07 9.63
C TYR A 521 -25.08 10.32 8.30
N TYR A 522 -26.32 10.82 8.40
CA TYR A 522 -27.04 11.37 7.27
C TYR A 522 -26.50 12.77 6.98
N LYS A 523 -25.76 12.91 5.88
CA LYS A 523 -25.08 14.14 5.48
C LYS A 523 -25.99 15.04 4.67
N THR A 524 -26.18 16.28 5.13
CA THR A 524 -26.85 17.34 4.35
C THR A 524 -25.84 18.37 3.81
N LYS A 525 -26.35 19.51 3.32
CA LYS A 525 -25.46 20.57 2.84
C LYS A 525 -24.58 21.17 3.94
N THR A 526 -25.11 21.32 5.14
CA THR A 526 -24.48 22.06 6.26
C THR A 526 -24.29 21.20 7.49
N LEU A 527 -25.22 20.32 7.79
CA LEU A 527 -25.26 19.51 9.02
C LEU A 527 -25.25 18.04 8.70
N ASP A 528 -24.65 17.26 9.58
CA ASP A 528 -24.66 15.81 9.56
C ASP A 528 -25.47 15.31 10.78
N TYR A 529 -26.50 14.50 10.55
CA TYR A 529 -27.44 14.00 11.57
C TYR A 529 -27.20 12.52 11.88
N GLY A 530 -27.32 12.14 13.11
CA GLY A 530 -27.17 10.76 13.57
C GLY A 530 -26.06 10.72 14.61
N ASN A 531 -25.53 9.73 15.18
CA ASN A 531 -24.86 8.55 14.64
C ASN A 531 -25.81 7.33 14.62
N LEU A 532 -26.02 6.70 13.49
CA LEU A 532 -26.91 5.54 13.32
C LEU A 532 -26.59 4.41 14.31
N TYR A 533 -25.31 4.18 14.59
CA TYR A 533 -24.84 3.10 15.46
C TYR A 533 -24.99 3.39 16.94
N GLN A 534 -25.25 4.66 17.31
CA GLN A 534 -25.51 5.13 18.67
C GLN A 534 -26.96 5.56 18.88
N LEU A 535 -27.79 5.48 17.84
CA LEU A 535 -29.18 5.92 17.91
C LEU A 535 -29.95 5.16 19.00
N VAL A 536 -29.71 3.85 19.09
CA VAL A 536 -30.27 2.96 20.09
C VAL A 536 -29.16 2.12 20.71
N SER A 537 -29.10 2.05 22.01
CA SER A 537 -28.22 1.17 22.79
C SER A 537 -28.90 0.66 24.02
N PHE A 538 -28.33 -0.36 24.67
CA PHE A 538 -28.92 -1.01 25.83
C PHE A 538 -27.89 -1.14 26.94
N ASN A 539 -28.24 -0.80 28.12
CA ASN A 539 -27.50 -1.12 29.35
C ASN A 539 -28.44 -1.28 30.53
N ASP A 540 -27.92 -1.83 31.61
CA ASP A 540 -28.69 -2.19 32.78
C ASP A 540 -29.09 -0.98 33.65
N LEU A 541 -28.44 0.18 33.50
CA LEU A 541 -28.79 1.42 34.19
C LEU A 541 -29.94 2.16 33.47
N GLU A 542 -29.78 2.41 32.22
CA GLU A 542 -30.68 3.23 31.41
C GLU A 542 -31.80 2.41 30.77
N GLY A 543 -31.65 1.08 30.75
CA GLY A 543 -32.50 0.22 29.92
C GLY A 543 -32.21 0.45 28.45
N VAL A 544 -33.21 0.90 27.72
CA VAL A 544 -33.03 1.42 26.36
C VAL A 544 -32.54 2.86 26.43
N ARG A 545 -31.44 3.15 25.78
CA ARG A 545 -30.93 4.51 25.57
C ARG A 545 -31.15 4.96 24.14
N LEU A 546 -31.81 6.06 23.97
CA LEU A 546 -31.99 6.75 22.69
C LEU A 546 -31.04 7.94 22.63
N ARG A 547 -30.23 8.05 21.59
CA ARG A 547 -29.29 9.17 21.42
C ARG A 547 -29.37 9.76 20.03
N PHE A 548 -29.36 11.07 19.93
CA PHE A 548 -29.38 11.79 18.67
C PHE A 548 -28.27 12.84 18.62
N ASN A 549 -27.46 12.81 17.55
CA ASN A 549 -26.33 13.70 17.35
C ASN A 549 -26.55 14.63 16.15
N ILE A 550 -26.06 15.86 16.26
CA ILE A 550 -25.97 16.82 15.17
C ILE A 550 -24.56 17.39 15.16
N LYS A 551 -23.92 17.40 14.00
CA LYS A 551 -22.61 18.04 13.85
C LYS A 551 -22.53 18.89 12.58
N SER A 552 -21.73 19.96 12.64
CA SER A 552 -21.42 20.76 11.48
C SER A 552 -20.51 20.01 10.51
N ASN A 553 -20.65 20.31 9.23
CA ASN A 553 -19.71 19.83 8.23
C ASN A 553 -18.81 20.96 7.67
N TRP A 554 -17.81 20.62 6.85
CA TRP A 554 -16.84 21.57 6.31
C TRP A 554 -17.45 22.67 5.43
N ARG A 555 -18.70 22.53 4.98
CA ARG A 555 -19.38 23.52 4.15
C ARG A 555 -19.92 24.71 4.94
N ILE A 556 -20.15 24.54 6.24
CA ILE A 556 -20.46 25.69 7.12
C ILE A 556 -19.19 26.49 7.34
N SER A 557 -18.14 25.81 7.78
CA SER A 557 -16.85 26.44 8.07
C SER A 557 -15.74 25.41 7.96
N ASN A 558 -14.59 25.83 7.44
CA ASN A 558 -13.39 25.02 7.40
C ASN A 558 -12.63 25.05 8.73
N TRP A 559 -12.88 26.05 9.54
CA TRP A 559 -12.14 26.33 10.77
C TRP A 559 -12.95 26.20 12.04
N VAL A 560 -14.30 26.29 12.01
CA VAL A 560 -15.17 26.04 13.15
C VAL A 560 -15.98 24.78 12.94
N LYS A 561 -15.99 23.90 13.93
CA LYS A 561 -16.82 22.68 13.98
C LYS A 561 -17.53 22.60 15.30
N PHE A 562 -18.80 22.18 15.26
CA PHE A 562 -19.54 21.82 16.46
C PHE A 562 -20.16 20.42 16.35
N ASN A 563 -20.34 19.80 17.49
CA ASN A 563 -20.99 18.50 17.65
C ASN A 563 -21.84 18.55 18.93
N VAL A 564 -23.12 18.30 18.79
CA VAL A 564 -24.08 18.33 19.91
C VAL A 564 -24.86 17.04 19.90
N TYR A 565 -25.13 16.48 21.07
CA TYR A 565 -26.03 15.36 21.21
C TYR A 565 -26.95 15.51 22.42
N GLY A 566 -28.14 14.88 22.31
CA GLY A 566 -29.02 14.59 23.41
C GLY A 566 -29.26 13.08 23.50
N ALA A 567 -29.41 12.58 24.70
CA ALA A 567 -29.75 11.17 24.96
C ALA A 567 -30.76 11.04 26.11
N TYR A 568 -31.60 10.03 26.04
CA TYR A 568 -32.59 9.73 27.05
C TYR A 568 -32.59 8.22 27.38
N GLY A 569 -32.50 7.88 28.65
CA GLY A 569 -32.61 6.51 29.13
C GLY A 569 -34.05 6.26 29.63
N ILE A 570 -34.63 5.16 29.18
CA ILE A 570 -36.03 4.84 29.50
C ILE A 570 -36.18 4.41 30.96
N ARG A 571 -35.20 3.65 31.50
CA ARG A 571 -35.24 3.15 32.86
C ARG A 571 -34.92 4.19 33.91
N ASP A 572 -33.81 4.94 33.69
CA ASP A 572 -33.37 5.97 34.63
C ASP A 572 -34.12 7.30 34.46
N LYS A 573 -34.95 7.43 33.42
CA LYS A 573 -35.80 8.60 33.12
C LYS A 573 -34.99 9.91 33.08
N ARG A 574 -33.70 9.85 32.68
CA ARG A 574 -32.77 10.95 32.73
C ARG A 574 -32.41 11.43 31.33
N PHE A 575 -32.44 12.74 31.13
CA PHE A 575 -31.96 13.36 29.94
C PHE A 575 -30.47 13.68 30.11
N LYS A 576 -29.67 13.35 29.12
CA LYS A 576 -28.24 13.54 29.08
C LYS A 576 -27.87 14.29 27.80
N TYR A 577 -26.83 15.09 27.85
CA TYR A 577 -26.46 15.89 26.72
C TYR A 577 -24.94 16.18 26.69
N GLY A 578 -24.46 16.59 25.52
CA GLY A 578 -23.09 17.04 25.35
C GLY A 578 -22.96 17.93 24.13
N ALA A 579 -22.05 18.88 24.25
CA ALA A 579 -21.71 19.83 23.19
C ALA A 579 -20.18 19.97 23.09
N GLU A 580 -19.68 20.03 21.87
CA GLU A 580 -18.28 20.29 21.56
C GLU A 580 -18.18 21.33 20.45
N VAL A 581 -17.33 22.32 20.63
CA VAL A 581 -16.97 23.31 19.61
C VAL A 581 -15.45 23.29 19.44
N SER A 582 -15.00 23.06 18.23
CA SER A 582 -13.58 23.09 17.88
C SER A 582 -13.31 24.19 16.87
N VAL A 583 -12.34 25.05 17.17
CA VAL A 583 -11.89 26.14 16.32
C VAL A 583 -10.45 25.85 15.91
N ARG A 584 -10.18 25.79 14.60
CA ARG A 584 -8.83 25.73 14.05
C ARG A 584 -8.44 27.06 13.49
N PHE A 585 -7.27 27.54 13.87
CA PHE A 585 -6.74 28.80 13.37
C PHE A 585 -5.95 28.53 12.09
N PRO A 586 -6.31 29.14 10.96
CA PRO A 586 -5.56 28.99 9.72
C PRO A 586 -4.19 29.68 9.90
N ASP A 587 -3.11 28.91 9.79
CA ASP A 587 -1.75 29.46 9.76
C ASP A 587 -1.24 29.44 8.33
N LYS A 588 -0.65 30.58 7.89
CA LYS A 588 0.00 30.71 6.57
C LYS A 588 1.21 29.75 6.42
N LYS A 589 1.79 29.32 7.55
CA LYS A 589 2.92 28.38 7.60
C LYS A 589 2.50 26.91 7.76
N GLN A 590 1.22 26.57 7.53
CA GLN A 590 0.62 25.24 7.65
C GLN A 590 0.77 24.56 9.03
N LYS A 591 1.12 25.31 10.07
CA LYS A 591 1.17 24.81 11.45
C LYS A 591 -0.24 24.78 12.01
N ASN A 592 -0.83 23.60 12.11
CA ASN A 592 -2.16 23.44 12.67
C ASN A 592 -2.17 23.72 14.16
N HIS A 593 -2.99 24.65 14.60
CA HIS A 593 -3.28 24.88 16.00
C HIS A 593 -4.76 25.24 16.17
N GLY A 594 -5.27 25.05 17.37
CA GLY A 594 -6.69 25.31 17.60
C GLY A 594 -7.12 25.08 19.03
N ILE A 595 -8.37 25.43 19.27
CA ILE A 595 -9.04 25.33 20.57
C ILE A 595 -10.21 24.36 20.44
N THR A 596 -10.45 23.58 21.49
CA THR A 596 -11.67 22.78 21.64
C THR A 596 -12.28 23.06 23.00
N LEU A 597 -13.56 23.41 22.99
CA LEU A 597 -14.41 23.51 24.16
C LEU A 597 -15.41 22.37 24.12
N SER A 598 -15.54 21.63 25.20
CA SER A 598 -16.59 20.61 25.30
C SER A 598 -17.22 20.61 26.69
N PHE A 599 -18.51 20.31 26.68
CA PHE A 599 -19.30 20.08 27.90
C PHE A 599 -20.11 18.79 27.73
N LYS A 600 -20.19 18.01 28.82
CA LYS A 600 -20.92 16.75 28.83
C LYS A 600 -21.57 16.55 30.18
N ASP A 601 -22.85 16.16 30.20
CA ASP A 601 -23.60 15.72 31.39
C ASP A 601 -24.18 14.37 31.05
N ASP A 602 -23.46 13.28 31.43
CA ASP A 602 -23.78 11.93 30.96
C ASP A 602 -23.02 10.86 31.76
N TYR A 603 -23.40 9.60 31.57
CA TYR A 603 -22.58 8.49 32.04
C TYR A 603 -21.28 8.35 31.27
N GLN A 604 -20.24 7.95 31.96
CA GLN A 604 -18.95 7.63 31.40
C GLN A 604 -18.33 6.43 32.12
N ARG A 605 -17.59 5.63 31.33
CA ARG A 605 -16.78 4.55 31.89
C ARG A 605 -15.47 5.14 32.43
N PHE A 606 -15.19 4.92 33.72
CA PHE A 606 -13.98 5.43 34.34
C PHE A 606 -12.77 4.54 34.09
N THR A 607 -12.93 3.26 33.74
CA THR A 607 -11.82 2.36 33.40
C THR A 607 -11.15 2.67 32.07
N LEU A 608 -11.84 3.32 31.12
CA LEU A 608 -11.36 3.48 29.75
C LEU A 608 -10.46 4.70 29.55
N ASN A 609 -10.55 5.72 30.41
CA ASN A 609 -9.82 6.99 30.25
C ASN A 609 -9.81 7.51 28.80
N GLY A 610 -10.92 7.35 28.06
CA GLY A 610 -11.06 7.72 26.66
C GLY A 610 -10.45 6.71 25.66
N ARG A 611 -10.04 5.52 26.10
CA ARG A 611 -9.52 4.45 25.25
C ARG A 611 -10.57 3.33 25.08
N GLY A 612 -10.72 2.84 23.85
CA GLY A 612 -11.62 1.73 23.54
C GLY A 612 -12.99 2.17 23.01
N MET A 613 -13.87 1.18 22.78
CA MET A 613 -15.23 1.43 22.26
C MET A 613 -16.14 1.98 23.35
N ASP A 614 -16.87 3.05 23.01
CA ASP A 614 -17.89 3.59 23.89
C ASP A 614 -18.99 2.53 24.17
N TYR A 615 -19.57 2.61 25.34
CA TYR A 615 -20.59 1.65 25.80
C TYR A 615 -21.93 1.80 25.07
N ASP A 616 -22.19 2.95 24.44
CA ASP A 616 -23.45 3.34 23.83
C ASP A 616 -23.55 3.04 22.32
N TYR A 617 -22.71 2.17 21.79
CA TYR A 617 -22.94 1.60 20.47
C TYR A 617 -23.85 0.37 20.55
N ILE A 618 -24.75 0.22 19.56
CA ILE A 618 -25.66 -0.93 19.50
C ILE A 618 -24.93 -2.27 19.54
N TYR A 619 -23.85 -2.41 18.81
CA TYR A 619 -23.07 -3.66 18.77
C TYR A 619 -22.32 -3.94 20.08
N THR A 620 -21.84 -2.90 20.80
CA THR A 620 -21.24 -3.10 22.13
C THR A 620 -22.27 -3.51 23.16
N SER A 621 -23.49 -3.05 23.00
CA SER A 621 -24.63 -3.44 23.87
C SER A 621 -25.06 -4.89 23.64
N LEU A 622 -25.17 -5.32 22.36
CA LEU A 622 -25.62 -6.66 21.99
C LEU A 622 -24.58 -7.74 22.28
N LEU A 623 -23.30 -7.43 22.19
CA LEU A 623 -22.21 -8.41 22.33
C LEU A 623 -21.53 -8.37 23.72
N ARG A 624 -22.22 -7.84 24.72
CA ARG A 624 -21.76 -7.80 26.11
C ARG A 624 -22.09 -9.10 26.83
N ARG A 625 -21.20 -9.53 27.73
CA ARG A 625 -21.34 -10.74 28.55
C ARG A 625 -21.95 -10.47 29.94
N ARG A 626 -21.75 -9.27 30.50
CA ARG A 626 -22.17 -8.87 31.83
C ARG A 626 -22.65 -7.41 31.86
N ALA A 627 -23.33 -7.02 32.92
CA ALA A 627 -23.66 -5.64 33.22
C ALA A 627 -22.41 -4.76 33.28
N ILE A 628 -22.54 -3.47 32.97
CA ILE A 628 -21.40 -2.52 33.02
C ILE A 628 -21.20 -2.11 34.48
N ALA A 629 -20.06 -2.49 35.05
CA ALA A 629 -19.73 -2.20 36.44
C ALA A 629 -19.05 -0.84 36.65
N ASP A 630 -18.50 -0.24 35.57
CA ASP A 630 -17.62 0.93 35.62
C ASP A 630 -18.26 2.23 35.11
N LEU A 631 -19.59 2.34 35.09
CA LEU A 631 -20.26 3.59 34.72
C LEU A 631 -20.37 4.53 35.93
N VAL A 632 -19.92 5.76 35.77
CA VAL A 632 -20.11 6.87 36.71
C VAL A 632 -20.86 7.99 36.02
N TYR A 633 -21.72 8.69 36.75
CA TYR A 633 -22.37 9.90 36.21
C TYR A 633 -21.40 11.07 36.31
N LEU A 634 -21.15 11.75 35.20
CA LEU A 634 -20.08 12.76 35.09
C LEU A 634 -20.57 14.01 34.40
N LYS A 635 -20.40 15.16 35.07
CA LYS A 635 -20.39 16.47 34.41
C LYS A 635 -18.96 16.81 34.08
N ASP A 636 -18.62 16.98 32.80
CA ASP A 636 -17.27 17.19 32.31
C ASP A 636 -17.24 18.43 31.44
N ALA A 637 -16.55 19.47 31.89
CA ALA A 637 -16.24 20.66 31.12
C ALA A 637 -14.76 20.66 30.77
N LYS A 638 -14.44 20.75 29.50
CA LYS A 638 -13.07 20.67 29.02
C LYS A 638 -12.74 21.81 28.06
N PHE A 639 -11.64 22.48 28.32
CA PHE A 639 -10.95 23.36 27.39
C PHE A 639 -9.64 22.71 26.95
N SER A 640 -9.34 22.73 25.66
CA SER A 640 -8.09 22.20 25.13
C SER A 640 -7.52 23.15 24.08
N TYR A 641 -6.21 23.42 24.17
CA TYR A 641 -5.46 24.08 23.12
C TYR A 641 -4.44 23.10 22.56
N PHE A 642 -4.50 22.82 21.26
CA PHE A 642 -3.51 21.98 20.60
C PHE A 642 -2.64 22.78 19.63
N ARG A 643 -1.38 22.38 19.51
CA ARG A 643 -0.43 22.92 18.53
C ARG A 643 0.39 21.82 17.93
N GLN A 644 0.39 21.76 16.61
CA GLN A 644 1.28 20.92 15.82
C GLN A 644 2.53 21.70 15.48
N TRP A 645 3.66 21.36 16.10
CA TRP A 645 4.95 22.04 15.92
C TRP A 645 5.62 21.59 14.62
N MET A 646 5.49 20.32 14.32
CA MET A 646 5.93 19.63 13.12
C MET A 646 4.84 18.61 12.73
N PRO A 647 4.84 18.10 11.51
CA PRO A 647 3.87 17.05 11.11
C PRO A 647 3.80 15.88 12.08
N ASN A 648 4.92 15.54 12.71
CA ASN A 648 5.08 14.39 13.61
C ASN A 648 5.07 14.73 15.11
N LEU A 649 4.94 16.01 15.51
CA LEU A 649 4.94 16.44 16.90
C LEU A 649 3.75 17.35 17.19
N THR A 650 2.85 16.88 18.06
CA THR A 650 1.69 17.64 18.53
C THR A 650 1.70 17.74 20.04
N THR A 651 1.50 18.96 20.56
CA THR A 651 1.26 19.18 21.97
C THR A 651 -0.17 19.66 22.19
N THR A 652 -0.77 19.25 23.31
CA THR A 652 -2.11 19.68 23.72
C THR A 652 -2.11 20.03 25.20
N VAL A 653 -2.50 21.24 25.52
CA VAL A 653 -2.77 21.66 26.89
C VAL A 653 -4.26 21.53 27.15
N ASN A 654 -4.63 20.87 28.22
CA ASN A 654 -6.00 20.59 28.59
C ASN A 654 -6.30 21.19 29.96
N PHE A 655 -7.52 21.72 30.14
CA PHE A 655 -8.08 22.11 31.40
C PHE A 655 -9.41 21.38 31.53
N ASN A 656 -9.48 20.43 32.48
CA ASN A 656 -10.68 19.62 32.66
C ASN A 656 -11.26 19.94 34.03
N TYR A 657 -12.57 20.24 34.07
CA TYR A 657 -13.34 20.38 35.29
C TYR A 657 -14.42 19.29 35.30
N LYS A 658 -14.32 18.37 36.25
CA LYS A 658 -15.18 17.20 36.34
C LYS A 658 -15.89 17.13 37.70
N ILE A 659 -17.17 16.81 37.64
CA ILE A 659 -17.96 16.50 38.85
C ILE A 659 -18.41 15.05 38.73
N TYR A 660 -17.84 14.22 39.56
CA TYR A 660 -18.23 12.81 39.70
C TYR A 660 -19.40 12.68 40.64
N GLN A 661 -20.45 11.96 40.25
CA GLN A 661 -21.65 11.74 41.09
C GLN A 661 -21.83 10.26 41.34
N THR A 662 -22.26 9.92 42.56
CA THR A 662 -22.62 8.57 42.91
C THR A 662 -23.83 8.06 42.12
N ILE A 663 -23.90 6.76 41.97
CA ILE A 663 -25.05 6.03 41.45
C ILE A 663 -25.49 5.10 42.58
N PRO A 664 -26.57 5.43 43.30
CA PRO A 664 -27.01 4.65 44.47
C PRO A 664 -27.14 3.15 44.16
N GLY A 665 -26.60 2.31 45.05
CA GLY A 665 -26.61 0.87 44.89
C GLY A 665 -25.66 0.30 43.82
N ARG A 666 -24.76 1.16 43.22
CA ARG A 666 -23.79 0.72 42.22
C ARG A 666 -22.40 1.35 42.37
N ILE A 667 -22.32 2.64 42.33
CA ILE A 667 -21.08 3.41 42.48
C ILE A 667 -21.30 4.40 43.63
N GLU A 668 -20.76 4.03 44.78
CA GLU A 668 -20.82 4.86 45.97
C GLU A 668 -19.39 5.19 46.41
N PHE A 669 -19.21 6.40 46.89
CA PHE A 669 -17.92 6.85 47.43
C PHE A 669 -18.07 6.83 48.97
N ILE A 670 -17.86 5.66 49.58
CA ILE A 670 -18.04 5.40 50.98
C ILE A 670 -16.66 5.33 51.61
N LYS A 671 -16.46 6.09 52.70
CA LYS A 671 -15.28 5.99 53.56
C LYS A 671 -15.73 5.45 54.93
N THR A 672 -15.17 4.32 55.30
CA THR A 672 -15.38 3.77 56.63
C THR A 672 -14.30 4.28 57.57
N SER A 673 -14.67 4.94 58.66
CA SER A 673 -13.75 5.39 59.70
C SER A 673 -13.22 4.19 60.50
N GLU A 674 -12.14 4.38 61.28
CA GLU A 674 -11.62 3.38 62.20
C GLU A 674 -12.64 2.88 63.21
N LEU A 675 -13.65 3.69 63.53
CA LEU A 675 -14.77 3.36 64.43
C LEU A 675 -15.94 2.70 63.68
N GLY A 676 -15.79 2.32 62.42
CA GLY A 676 -16.83 1.64 61.62
C GLY A 676 -17.94 2.59 61.11
N ILE A 677 -17.82 3.91 61.30
CA ILE A 677 -18.82 4.88 60.84
C ILE A 677 -18.60 5.08 59.33
N LYS A 678 -19.66 4.92 58.52
CA LYS A 678 -19.65 5.10 57.09
C LYS A 678 -20.02 6.54 56.72
N ASP A 679 -19.08 7.27 56.13
CA ASP A 679 -19.33 8.58 55.52
C ASP A 679 -19.48 8.42 54.04
N THR A 680 -20.56 8.97 53.47
CA THR A 680 -20.89 8.84 52.03
C THR A 680 -20.78 10.16 51.34
N LEU A 681 -19.86 10.24 50.36
CA LEU A 681 -19.69 11.40 49.50
C LEU A 681 -20.58 11.27 48.25
N ARG A 682 -21.59 12.15 48.18
CA ARG A 682 -22.53 12.14 47.03
C ARG A 682 -21.87 12.59 45.71
N ASN A 683 -20.88 13.46 45.76
CA ASN A 683 -20.16 13.92 44.61
C ASN A 683 -18.79 14.46 45.04
N PHE A 684 -17.83 14.51 44.07
CA PHE A 684 -16.58 15.22 44.23
C PHE A 684 -16.17 15.95 42.94
N LYS A 685 -15.40 16.98 43.08
CA LYS A 685 -14.96 17.87 41.99
C LYS A 685 -13.47 17.71 41.74
N VAL A 686 -13.10 17.72 40.48
CA VAL A 686 -11.71 17.63 40.05
C VAL A 686 -11.46 18.65 38.96
N PHE A 687 -10.61 19.62 39.26
CA PHE A 687 -10.02 20.47 38.24
C PHE A 687 -8.62 19.97 37.95
N SER A 688 -8.38 19.63 36.70
CA SER A 688 -7.15 18.99 36.30
C SER A 688 -6.58 19.60 35.00
N PRO A 689 -5.68 20.59 35.11
CA PRO A 689 -4.83 20.96 33.97
C PRO A 689 -3.92 19.78 33.60
N GLY A 690 -3.62 19.69 32.30
CA GLY A 690 -2.78 18.61 31.79
C GLY A 690 -2.09 18.97 30.48
N LEU A 691 -0.97 18.30 30.24
CA LEU A 691 -0.18 18.38 29.03
C LEU A 691 -0.15 17.01 28.35
N SER A 692 -0.45 16.98 27.06
CA SER A 692 -0.32 15.79 26.22
C SER A 692 0.67 16.08 25.10
N ILE A 693 1.64 15.18 24.91
CA ILE A 693 2.63 15.25 23.82
C ILE A 693 2.51 13.96 23.01
N VAL A 694 2.27 14.10 21.73
CA VAL A 694 2.26 12.98 20.77
C VAL A 694 3.38 13.19 19.77
N TYR A 695 4.31 12.25 19.74
CA TYR A 695 5.44 12.25 18.81
C TYR A 695 5.46 10.94 18.02
N THR A 696 5.46 11.07 16.68
CA THR A 696 5.49 9.92 15.76
C THR A 696 6.61 10.13 14.75
N PRO A 697 7.86 9.77 15.09
CA PRO A 697 9.00 9.98 14.20
C PRO A 697 8.79 9.23 12.86
N GLY A 698 9.26 9.81 11.76
CA GLY A 698 9.15 9.22 10.43
C GLY A 698 7.70 9.04 9.90
N ALA A 699 6.70 9.60 10.59
CA ALA A 699 5.32 9.53 10.14
C ALA A 699 5.12 10.31 8.85
N LYS A 700 4.43 9.66 7.90
CA LYS A 700 3.95 10.32 6.69
C LYS A 700 2.52 10.80 6.93
N PHE A 701 2.27 12.06 6.63
CA PHE A 701 0.94 12.66 6.73
C PHE A 701 0.53 13.16 5.35
N LEU A 702 -0.72 12.91 5.00
CA LEU A 702 -1.36 13.58 3.88
C LEU A 702 -2.02 14.85 4.41
N GLN A 703 -1.49 15.99 4.04
CA GLN A 703 -2.08 17.27 4.38
C GLN A 703 -3.29 17.53 3.47
N THR A 704 -4.46 17.39 4.03
CA THR A 704 -5.68 17.86 3.39
C THR A 704 -6.05 19.20 4.04
N GLY A 705 -6.56 20.16 3.27
CA GLY A 705 -6.81 21.53 3.77
C GLY A 705 -7.54 21.65 5.12
N ASN A 706 -8.06 20.54 5.66
CA ASN A 706 -8.81 20.51 6.92
C ASN A 706 -8.37 19.43 7.92
N ARG A 707 -7.50 18.49 7.52
CA ARG A 707 -6.99 17.44 8.39
C ARG A 707 -5.69 16.88 7.83
N ASP A 708 -4.74 16.65 8.72
CA ASP A 708 -3.63 15.76 8.42
C ASP A 708 -4.10 14.34 8.64
N ILE A 709 -4.06 13.54 7.56
CA ILE A 709 -4.35 12.12 7.63
C ILE A 709 -3.02 11.42 7.87
N PHE A 710 -2.90 10.77 9.02
CA PHE A 710 -1.79 9.89 9.30
C PHE A 710 -1.84 8.72 8.31
N LEU A 711 -0.81 8.58 7.48
CA LEU A 711 -0.71 7.51 6.51
C LEU A 711 -0.03 6.29 7.14
N LYS A 712 1.18 6.48 7.61
CA LYS A 712 1.98 5.42 8.22
C LYS A 712 3.23 6.00 8.86
N GLY A 713 3.70 5.37 9.95
CA GLY A 713 5.02 5.57 10.52
C GLY A 713 5.81 4.26 10.48
N LYS A 714 7.10 4.35 10.23
CA LYS A 714 8.03 3.21 10.34
C LYS A 714 8.65 3.07 11.74
N LEU A 715 8.35 4.00 12.63
CA LEU A 715 8.94 4.12 13.96
C LEU A 715 7.84 4.26 15.03
N PRO A 716 8.15 3.96 16.28
CA PRO A 716 7.18 3.96 17.36
C PRO A 716 6.47 5.31 17.52
N ARG A 717 5.20 5.24 17.90
CA ARG A 717 4.44 6.39 18.33
C ARG A 717 4.54 6.53 19.84
N PHE A 718 5.04 7.67 20.29
CA PHE A 718 5.13 8.03 21.70
C PHE A 718 3.99 8.96 22.08
N THR A 719 3.30 8.63 23.17
CA THR A 719 2.31 9.49 23.79
C THR A 719 2.65 9.68 25.25
N PHE A 720 2.85 10.92 25.66
CA PHE A 720 3.10 11.30 27.03
C PHE A 720 1.97 12.20 27.51
N ASN A 721 1.39 11.90 28.69
CA ASN A 721 0.39 12.73 29.33
C ASN A 721 0.82 13.01 30.76
N TYR A 722 0.73 14.27 31.16
CA TYR A 722 0.89 14.72 32.53
C TYR A 722 -0.40 15.43 32.94
N THR A 723 -0.94 15.06 34.08
CA THR A 723 -2.15 15.65 34.66
C THR A 723 -1.86 16.06 36.11
N PHE A 724 -2.23 17.24 36.46
CA PHE A 724 -2.06 17.83 37.75
C PHE A 724 -3.41 18.25 38.32
N SER A 725 -3.62 18.08 39.62
CA SER A 725 -4.81 18.51 40.33
C SER A 725 -4.46 19.00 41.73
N ALA A 726 -5.03 20.13 42.15
CA ALA A 726 -4.79 20.70 43.47
C ALA A 726 -6.05 21.30 44.09
N LYS A 727 -6.22 21.13 45.39
CA LYS A 727 -7.34 21.69 46.18
C LYS A 727 -7.42 23.22 46.03
N LYS A 728 -6.29 23.89 46.02
CA LYS A 728 -6.20 25.37 45.86
C LYS A 728 -6.76 25.86 44.51
N MET A 729 -6.94 24.97 43.54
CA MET A 729 -7.46 25.25 42.19
C MET A 729 -8.92 24.87 42.02
N GLY A 730 -9.65 24.57 43.11
CA GLY A 730 -11.06 24.17 43.03
C GLY A 730 -11.29 22.67 42.85
N SER A 731 -10.27 21.85 43.14
CA SER A 731 -10.39 20.39 43.19
C SER A 731 -10.54 19.92 44.62
N ASP A 732 -11.14 18.76 44.83
CA ASP A 732 -11.24 18.17 46.15
C ASP A 732 -9.99 17.36 46.55
N PHE A 733 -9.08 17.08 45.57
CA PHE A 733 -7.92 16.22 45.73
C PHE A 733 -6.64 16.83 45.21
N ASN A 734 -5.52 16.49 45.83
CA ASN A 734 -4.17 16.80 45.37
C ASN A 734 -3.54 15.54 44.78
N TYR A 735 -3.30 15.54 43.47
CA TYR A 735 -2.59 14.45 42.82
C TYR A 735 -1.89 14.91 41.53
N GLN A 736 -0.92 14.14 41.10
CA GLN A 736 -0.26 14.26 39.82
C GLN A 736 -0.28 12.89 39.16
N LYS A 737 -0.53 12.83 37.86
CA LYS A 737 -0.57 11.57 37.12
C LYS A 737 0.27 11.68 35.86
N LEU A 738 1.17 10.71 35.69
CA LEU A 738 1.97 10.53 34.49
C LEU A 738 1.47 9.30 33.75
N ASP A 739 1.25 9.44 32.44
CA ASP A 739 0.96 8.32 31.54
C ASP A 739 1.92 8.36 30.35
N LEU A 740 2.57 7.23 30.08
CA LEU A 740 3.41 7.02 28.90
C LEU A 740 2.85 5.87 28.10
N MET A 741 2.74 6.04 26.78
CA MET A 741 2.34 4.96 25.87
C MET A 741 3.26 4.96 24.64
N ILE A 742 3.76 3.77 24.31
CA ILE A 742 4.56 3.51 23.11
C ILE A 742 3.82 2.46 22.29
N GLU A 743 3.53 2.78 21.04
CA GLU A 743 2.85 1.88 20.09
C GLU A 743 3.72 1.70 18.85
N GLU A 744 3.92 0.46 18.43
CA GLU A 744 4.69 0.16 17.24
C GLU A 744 4.15 -1.04 16.49
N ARG A 745 4.37 -1.05 15.16
CA ARG A 745 4.14 -2.20 14.29
C ARG A 745 5.44 -2.57 13.59
N LEU A 746 5.99 -3.71 13.95
CA LEU A 746 7.25 -4.25 13.44
C LEU A 746 6.96 -5.30 12.36
N PRO A 747 7.26 -5.03 11.09
CA PRO A 747 7.21 -6.04 10.05
C PRO A 747 8.35 -7.05 10.22
N SER A 748 8.08 -8.31 9.91
CA SER A 748 9.08 -9.39 9.96
C SER A 748 8.89 -10.35 8.78
N PRO A 749 9.89 -11.19 8.45
CA PRO A 749 9.76 -12.20 7.40
C PRO A 749 8.66 -13.23 7.63
N ILE A 750 8.21 -13.39 8.86
CA ILE A 750 7.16 -14.33 9.26
C ILE A 750 5.87 -13.63 9.65
N GLY A 751 5.65 -12.40 9.15
CA GLY A 751 4.45 -11.62 9.41
C GLY A 751 4.75 -10.25 10.03
N HIS A 752 3.98 -9.86 11.05
CA HIS A 752 4.22 -8.58 11.73
C HIS A 752 3.78 -8.63 13.19
N THR A 753 4.47 -7.85 14.03
CA THR A 753 4.17 -7.73 15.46
C THR A 753 3.61 -6.36 15.76
N ILE A 754 2.51 -6.29 16.52
CA ILE A 754 1.97 -5.06 17.10
C ILE A 754 2.34 -5.07 18.58
N ILE A 755 2.97 -3.99 19.05
CA ILE A 755 3.42 -3.85 20.44
C ILE A 755 2.83 -2.57 21.00
N GLN A 756 2.27 -2.64 22.19
CA GLN A 756 1.91 -1.46 22.98
C GLN A 756 2.46 -1.62 24.39
N LEU A 757 3.28 -0.66 24.80
CA LEU A 757 3.75 -0.50 26.18
C LEU A 757 3.05 0.70 26.80
N THR A 758 2.49 0.53 27.98
CA THR A 758 1.82 1.61 28.73
C THR A 758 2.34 1.64 30.16
N GLY A 759 2.87 2.78 30.58
CA GLY A 759 3.29 3.06 31.95
C GLY A 759 2.43 4.16 32.55
N THR A 760 2.00 3.99 33.79
CA THR A 760 1.24 5.02 34.53
C THR A 760 1.73 5.09 35.97
N LYS A 761 1.84 6.31 36.49
CA LYS A 761 2.12 6.55 37.91
C LYS A 761 1.34 7.74 38.44
N LEU A 762 0.71 7.53 39.60
CA LEU A 762 0.01 8.57 40.33
C LEU A 762 0.77 8.93 41.58
N PHE A 763 1.00 10.22 41.81
CA PHE A 763 1.56 10.81 42.99
C PHE A 763 0.47 11.55 43.76
N GLY A 764 0.54 11.54 45.10
CA GLY A 764 -0.55 12.06 45.91
C GLY A 764 -1.60 11.01 46.21
N ALA A 765 -2.80 11.44 46.61
CA ALA A 765 -3.90 10.54 46.93
C ALA A 765 -5.19 10.99 46.23
N ALA A 766 -5.92 10.02 45.68
CA ALA A 766 -7.13 10.27 44.91
C ALA A 766 -8.21 9.18 45.14
N PRO A 767 -9.50 9.45 44.94
CA PRO A 767 -10.52 8.40 44.90
C PRO A 767 -10.27 7.38 43.81
N TYR A 768 -10.72 6.15 44.03
CA TYR A 768 -10.48 5.03 43.14
C TYR A 768 -10.81 5.27 41.65
N PRO A 769 -11.82 6.07 41.22
CA PRO A 769 -12.06 6.32 39.78
C PRO A 769 -10.99 7.14 39.08
N LEU A 770 -10.07 7.82 39.83
CA LEU A 770 -8.97 8.60 39.29
C LEU A 770 -7.65 7.80 39.23
N LEU A 771 -7.55 6.72 40.00
CA LEU A 771 -6.45 5.77 39.91
C LEU A 771 -6.49 5.00 38.58
N THR A 772 -5.52 4.15 38.35
CA THR A 772 -5.49 3.34 37.14
C THR A 772 -6.14 2.00 37.40
N ILE A 773 -7.30 1.78 36.80
CA ILE A 773 -7.96 0.48 36.79
C ILE A 773 -7.55 -0.24 35.50
N HIS A 774 -7.09 -1.49 35.65
CA HIS A 774 -6.67 -2.29 34.52
C HIS A 774 -7.83 -2.59 33.59
N PRO A 775 -7.72 -2.33 32.28
CA PRO A 775 -8.83 -2.48 31.36
C PRO A 775 -9.14 -3.96 31.09
N GLY A 776 -10.08 -4.54 31.79
CA GLY A 776 -10.60 -5.88 31.53
C GLY A 776 -11.58 -5.89 30.35
N ASN A 777 -11.91 -7.07 29.85
CA ASN A 777 -12.85 -7.26 28.74
C ASN A 777 -14.05 -8.11 29.15
N GLN A 778 -15.24 -7.53 29.10
CA GLN A 778 -16.51 -8.24 29.33
C GLN A 778 -17.38 -8.33 28.07
N SER A 779 -16.79 -8.19 26.91
CA SER A 779 -17.46 -8.37 25.63
C SER A 779 -17.10 -9.72 24.99
N PHE A 780 -17.93 -10.18 24.08
CA PHE A 780 -17.55 -11.22 23.11
C PHE A 780 -16.60 -10.70 22.06
N LEU A 781 -16.49 -9.37 21.92
CA LEU A 781 -15.57 -8.77 20.97
C LEU A 781 -14.15 -8.71 21.56
N TYR A 782 -13.19 -9.07 20.72
CA TYR A 782 -11.76 -8.89 21.03
C TYR A 782 -11.40 -7.40 21.02
N ASP A 783 -10.62 -7.00 22.00
CA ASP A 783 -9.99 -5.67 22.05
C ASP A 783 -8.51 -5.84 22.40
N PHE A 784 -7.64 -5.40 21.51
CA PHE A 784 -6.18 -5.47 21.71
C PHE A 784 -5.74 -4.73 22.97
N LYS A 785 -6.39 -3.61 23.31
CA LYS A 785 -6.02 -2.71 24.41
C LYS A 785 -6.61 -3.12 25.78
N ARG A 786 -7.23 -4.30 25.86
CA ARG A 786 -7.84 -4.82 27.08
C ARG A 786 -7.35 -6.23 27.38
N PHE A 787 -7.23 -6.55 28.67
CA PHE A 787 -6.98 -7.92 29.12
C PHE A 787 -8.23 -8.76 28.87
N THR A 788 -8.05 -9.87 28.18
CA THR A 788 -9.19 -10.68 27.69
C THR A 788 -9.85 -11.45 28.82
N ASN A 789 -9.08 -11.98 29.78
CA ASN A 789 -9.56 -12.82 30.88
C ASN A 789 -9.80 -12.05 32.19
N MET A 790 -9.37 -10.79 32.27
CA MET A 790 -9.57 -9.91 33.41
C MET A 790 -10.98 -9.32 33.41
N LEU A 791 -11.59 -9.15 34.57
CA LEU A 791 -12.85 -8.41 34.74
C LEU A 791 -12.60 -6.90 34.62
N GLU A 792 -13.63 -6.12 34.26
CA GLU A 792 -13.49 -4.66 34.04
C GLU A 792 -13.12 -3.89 35.31
N THR A 793 -13.54 -4.37 36.47
CA THR A 793 -13.26 -3.77 37.78
C THR A 793 -12.60 -4.78 38.72
N GLU A 794 -11.55 -5.45 38.25
CA GLU A 794 -10.85 -6.46 39.04
C GLU A 794 -9.61 -5.90 39.75
N PHE A 795 -8.79 -5.15 39.04
CA PHE A 795 -7.53 -4.65 39.56
C PHE A 795 -7.36 -3.14 39.38
N ILE A 796 -6.83 -2.52 40.42
CA ILE A 796 -6.50 -1.11 40.49
C ILE A 796 -5.04 -0.91 40.93
N ALA A 797 -4.41 0.15 40.48
CA ALA A 797 -3.04 0.47 40.79
C ALA A 797 -2.80 1.99 40.86
N ASP A 798 -1.87 2.43 41.66
CA ASP A 798 -1.30 3.77 41.64
C ASP A 798 -0.11 3.86 40.67
N GLN A 799 0.57 2.72 40.43
CA GLN A 799 1.61 2.61 39.41
C GLN A 799 1.49 1.29 38.65
N GLN A 800 1.65 1.36 37.32
CA GLN A 800 1.59 0.18 36.45
C GLN A 800 2.52 0.30 35.25
N LEU A 801 2.95 -0.88 34.77
CA LEU A 801 3.56 -1.08 33.45
C LEU A 801 2.80 -2.22 32.78
N SER A 802 2.19 -1.97 31.61
CA SER A 802 1.45 -3.00 30.86
C SER A 802 2.02 -3.14 29.46
N LEU A 803 2.20 -4.39 29.03
CA LEU A 803 2.73 -4.76 27.73
C LEU A 803 1.69 -5.63 27.00
N TYR A 804 1.34 -5.22 25.78
CA TYR A 804 0.45 -5.94 24.87
C TYR A 804 1.25 -6.26 23.62
N ILE A 805 1.30 -7.53 23.25
CA ILE A 805 1.97 -8.02 22.04
C ILE A 805 0.99 -8.87 21.25
N GLU A 806 0.91 -8.62 19.96
CA GLU A 806 0.14 -9.42 19.03
C GLU A 806 0.99 -9.66 17.79
N HIS A 807 1.31 -10.93 17.51
CA HIS A 807 2.08 -11.32 16.34
C HIS A 807 1.17 -12.03 15.36
N HIS A 808 1.01 -11.45 14.16
CA HIS A 808 0.28 -12.03 13.04
C HIS A 808 1.28 -12.76 12.15
N PHE A 809 1.19 -14.07 12.07
CA PHE A 809 2.04 -14.89 11.21
C PHE A 809 1.64 -14.88 9.73
N ASP A 810 0.52 -14.25 9.40
CA ASP A 810 0.02 -14.10 8.03
C ASP A 810 -0.12 -15.42 7.25
N GLY A 811 -0.32 -16.53 7.97
CA GLY A 811 -0.47 -17.89 7.44
C GLY A 811 0.85 -18.65 7.31
N PHE A 812 1.92 -18.18 7.91
CA PHE A 812 3.26 -18.80 7.81
C PHE A 812 3.26 -20.29 8.14
N PHE A 813 2.54 -20.72 9.19
CA PHE A 813 2.40 -22.14 9.55
C PHE A 813 1.23 -22.81 8.82
N PHE A 814 0.05 -22.20 8.82
CA PHE A 814 -1.18 -22.80 8.27
C PHE A 814 -1.10 -23.02 6.75
N ASN A 815 -0.37 -22.18 6.02
CA ASN A 815 -0.13 -22.37 4.59
C ASN A 815 0.70 -23.62 4.28
N LYS A 816 1.41 -24.19 5.27
CA LYS A 816 2.22 -25.42 5.10
C LYS A 816 1.41 -26.68 5.36
N ILE A 817 0.26 -26.58 6.05
CA ILE A 817 -0.59 -27.73 6.39
C ILE A 817 -1.52 -28.03 5.21
N PRO A 818 -1.45 -29.28 4.64
CA PRO A 818 -2.37 -29.69 3.58
C PRO A 818 -3.83 -29.55 4.03
N GLY A 819 -4.69 -29.01 3.16
CA GLY A 819 -6.10 -28.73 3.50
C GLY A 819 -6.31 -27.32 4.09
N TRP A 820 -5.61 -26.93 5.15
CA TRP A 820 -5.75 -25.64 5.81
C TRP A 820 -5.37 -24.47 4.88
N LYS A 821 -4.33 -24.63 4.06
CA LYS A 821 -3.95 -23.65 3.05
C LYS A 821 -5.07 -23.31 2.06
N ARG A 822 -6.04 -24.21 1.83
CA ARG A 822 -7.19 -23.94 0.95
C ARG A 822 -8.20 -23.01 1.60
N LEU A 823 -8.27 -23.00 2.94
CA LEU A 823 -9.15 -22.15 3.73
C LEU A 823 -8.60 -20.72 3.86
N GLY A 824 -7.28 -20.54 3.62
CA GLY A 824 -6.61 -19.25 3.74
C GLY A 824 -6.60 -18.71 5.16
N LEU A 825 -6.72 -19.57 6.17
CA LEU A 825 -6.67 -19.21 7.58
C LEU A 825 -5.28 -18.68 7.94
N ARG A 826 -5.23 -17.78 8.92
CA ARG A 826 -4.01 -17.18 9.45
C ARG A 826 -3.97 -17.29 10.95
N GLU A 827 -2.81 -17.52 11.50
CA GLU A 827 -2.55 -17.63 12.92
C GLU A 827 -2.08 -16.31 13.51
N VAL A 828 -2.50 -16.09 14.76
CA VAL A 828 -2.11 -14.94 15.56
C VAL A 828 -1.68 -15.41 16.94
N PHE A 829 -0.56 -14.94 17.44
CA PHE A 829 -0.13 -15.13 18.82
C PHE A 829 -0.36 -13.85 19.61
N ILE A 830 -0.87 -13.99 20.82
CA ILE A 830 -1.25 -12.87 21.68
C ILE A 830 -0.61 -13.08 23.04
N THR A 831 0.00 -12.06 23.57
CA THR A 831 0.39 -12.04 25.00
C THR A 831 0.14 -10.66 25.59
N LYS A 832 -0.39 -10.62 26.79
CA LYS A 832 -0.70 -9.41 27.53
C LYS A 832 -0.24 -9.56 28.96
N MET A 833 0.52 -8.57 29.44
CA MET A 833 1.15 -8.61 30.75
C MET A 833 0.95 -7.28 31.46
N ALA A 834 0.87 -7.31 32.78
CA ALA A 834 0.92 -6.12 33.62
C ALA A 834 1.76 -6.40 34.86
N LEU A 835 2.59 -5.43 35.20
CA LEU A 835 3.27 -5.33 36.48
C LEU A 835 2.74 -4.08 37.18
N SER A 836 2.23 -4.21 38.38
CA SER A 836 1.66 -3.07 39.08
C SER A 836 1.68 -3.22 40.60
N SER A 837 1.51 -2.11 41.30
CA SER A 837 1.31 -2.07 42.73
C SER A 837 0.27 -1.03 43.11
N LEU A 838 -0.27 -1.17 44.30
CA LEU A 838 -1.17 -0.21 44.93
C LEU A 838 -0.69 0.09 46.34
N ASP A 839 -0.28 1.32 46.56
CA ASP A 839 -0.13 1.85 47.90
C ASP A 839 -1.50 2.29 48.40
N LYS A 840 -2.02 1.64 49.46
CA LYS A 840 -3.32 1.95 50.04
C LYS A 840 -3.47 3.40 50.46
N ASN A 841 -2.37 4.05 50.84
CA ASN A 841 -2.33 5.46 51.21
C ASN A 841 -2.63 6.40 50.02
N ARG A 842 -2.54 5.88 48.78
CA ARG A 842 -2.89 6.61 47.57
C ARG A 842 -4.40 6.59 47.29
N VAL A 843 -5.13 5.67 47.87
CA VAL A 843 -6.59 5.63 47.78
C VAL A 843 -7.14 6.56 48.85
N SER A 844 -7.77 7.65 48.47
CA SER A 844 -8.35 8.63 49.38
C SER A 844 -9.86 8.75 49.20
N PHE A 845 -10.52 9.04 50.26
CA PHE A 845 -11.93 9.46 50.34
C PHE A 845 -12.96 8.40 50.06
N SER A 846 -12.57 7.20 49.60
CA SER A 846 -13.53 6.09 49.49
C SER A 846 -12.79 4.76 49.64
N ASP A 847 -13.45 3.82 50.29
CA ASP A 847 -13.02 2.43 50.29
C ASP A 847 -13.15 1.86 48.87
N LEU A 848 -12.38 0.84 48.56
CA LEU A 848 -12.53 0.17 47.27
C LEU A 848 -13.84 -0.59 47.18
N PRO A 849 -14.59 -0.54 46.08
CA PRO A 849 -15.77 -1.38 45.88
C PRO A 849 -15.41 -2.86 45.96
N ASP A 850 -16.38 -3.69 46.36
CA ASP A 850 -16.25 -5.14 46.43
C ASP A 850 -15.73 -5.72 45.11
N GLY A 851 -14.72 -6.59 45.19
CA GLY A 851 -14.12 -7.22 44.01
C GLY A 851 -13.05 -6.39 43.31
N LEU A 852 -12.89 -5.09 43.65
CA LEU A 852 -11.80 -4.24 43.11
C LEU A 852 -10.63 -4.24 44.11
N GLU A 853 -9.50 -4.81 43.71
CA GLU A 853 -8.35 -4.94 44.58
C GLU A 853 -7.07 -4.43 43.94
N GLY A 854 -6.05 -4.14 44.78
CA GLY A 854 -4.71 -3.83 44.23
C GLY A 854 -4.06 -5.04 43.57
N LEU A 855 -3.66 -4.90 42.33
CA LEU A 855 -2.76 -5.87 41.72
C LEU A 855 -1.35 -5.55 42.23
N ASN A 856 -0.90 -6.26 43.27
CA ASN A 856 0.47 -6.16 43.77
C ASN A 856 1.27 -7.31 43.18
N GLY A 857 1.94 -7.04 42.04
CA GLY A 857 2.75 -8.03 41.36
C GLY A 857 2.44 -8.16 39.87
N PHE A 858 2.49 -9.39 39.38
CA PHE A 858 2.46 -9.69 37.94
C PHE A 858 1.15 -10.35 37.52
N TYR A 859 0.60 -9.84 36.41
CA TYR A 859 -0.52 -10.44 35.69
C TYR A 859 -0.09 -10.81 34.27
N ALA A 860 -0.46 -12.00 33.81
CA ALA A 860 -0.18 -12.44 32.44
C ALA A 860 -1.32 -13.28 31.86
N GLU A 861 -1.53 -13.09 30.58
CA GLU A 861 -2.35 -13.98 29.76
C GLU A 861 -1.69 -14.22 28.39
N VAL A 862 -1.92 -15.41 27.85
CA VAL A 862 -1.46 -15.81 26.53
C VAL A 862 -2.67 -16.22 25.71
N GLY A 863 -2.59 -16.01 24.41
CA GLY A 863 -3.67 -16.35 23.50
C GLY A 863 -3.18 -16.79 22.13
N PHE A 864 -4.08 -17.47 21.46
CA PHE A 864 -3.92 -17.88 20.07
C PHE A 864 -5.18 -17.51 19.30
N GLY A 865 -5.00 -16.87 18.15
CA GLY A 865 -6.08 -16.45 17.27
C GLY A 865 -6.05 -17.16 15.94
N ILE A 866 -7.21 -17.43 15.40
CA ILE A 866 -7.42 -17.86 14.03
C ILE A 866 -8.14 -16.74 13.30
N GLU A 867 -7.44 -16.07 12.42
CA GLU A 867 -8.02 -15.00 11.60
C GLU A 867 -8.30 -15.46 10.17
N ASN A 868 -9.01 -14.62 9.44
CA ASN A 868 -9.40 -14.88 8.06
C ASN A 868 -10.47 -15.95 7.86
N ILE A 869 -11.22 -16.27 8.88
CA ILE A 869 -12.40 -17.14 8.78
C ILE A 869 -13.42 -16.42 7.90
N ALA A 870 -13.80 -17.07 6.78
CA ALA A 870 -14.64 -16.45 5.74
C ALA A 870 -14.17 -15.04 5.29
N LYS A 871 -12.88 -14.73 5.43
CA LYS A 871 -12.21 -13.45 5.07
C LYS A 871 -12.58 -12.24 5.93
N LEU A 872 -13.39 -12.40 6.96
CA LEU A 872 -13.95 -11.30 7.73
C LEU A 872 -13.85 -11.50 9.24
N ILE A 873 -13.78 -12.73 9.70
CA ILE A 873 -13.92 -13.08 11.12
C ILE A 873 -12.59 -13.58 11.66
N ARG A 874 -12.30 -13.20 12.87
CA ARG A 874 -11.23 -13.74 13.69
C ARG A 874 -11.82 -14.26 15.00
N VAL A 875 -11.33 -15.41 15.44
CA VAL A 875 -11.65 -16.04 16.73
C VAL A 875 -10.36 -16.14 17.52
N ASP A 876 -10.38 -15.64 18.75
CA ASP A 876 -9.24 -15.68 19.66
C ASP A 876 -9.58 -16.54 20.87
N PHE A 877 -8.62 -17.31 21.30
CA PHE A 877 -8.63 -18.16 22.50
C PHE A 877 -7.57 -17.64 23.45
N SER A 878 -7.90 -17.32 24.66
CA SER A 878 -7.00 -16.73 25.63
C SER A 878 -7.05 -17.45 26.96
N TRP A 879 -5.88 -17.68 27.53
CA TRP A 879 -5.66 -18.31 28.83
C TRP A 879 -4.99 -17.34 29.80
N ARG A 880 -5.55 -17.23 30.98
CA ARG A 880 -4.95 -16.50 32.11
C ARG A 880 -3.92 -17.39 32.77
N LEU A 881 -2.72 -16.86 33.02
CA LEU A 881 -1.57 -17.61 33.55
C LEU A 881 -1.32 -17.34 35.05
N THR A 882 -1.72 -16.18 35.55
CA THR A 882 -1.44 -15.73 36.91
C THR A 882 -2.71 -15.29 37.63
N GLN A 883 -2.66 -15.10 38.96
CA GLN A 883 -3.80 -14.66 39.77
C GLN A 883 -5.01 -15.57 39.63
N LEU A 884 -4.80 -16.91 39.72
CA LEU A 884 -5.80 -17.94 39.39
C LEU A 884 -6.71 -18.29 40.56
N ASP A 885 -6.37 -17.90 41.80
CA ASP A 885 -7.03 -18.33 43.03
C ASP A 885 -8.16 -17.41 43.48
N ARG A 886 -8.45 -16.40 42.66
CA ARG A 886 -9.52 -15.42 43.00
C ARG A 886 -10.90 -15.96 42.65
N PRO A 887 -11.95 -15.57 43.42
CA PRO A 887 -13.33 -15.90 43.09
C PRO A 887 -13.68 -15.29 41.73
N GLU A 888 -14.52 -15.94 40.97
CA GLU A 888 -15.03 -15.54 39.65
C GLU A 888 -13.98 -15.48 38.52
N VAL A 889 -12.74 -15.92 38.76
CA VAL A 889 -11.68 -15.93 37.76
C VAL A 889 -12.05 -16.81 36.56
N ARG A 890 -11.92 -16.25 35.40
CA ARG A 890 -12.03 -17.01 34.13
C ARG A 890 -10.64 -17.36 33.64
N LYS A 891 -10.30 -18.65 33.79
CA LYS A 891 -8.99 -19.16 33.30
C LYS A 891 -8.89 -19.17 31.78
N PHE A 892 -10.02 -19.31 31.10
CA PHE A 892 -10.12 -19.38 29.64
C PHE A 892 -11.27 -18.53 29.13
N ARG A 893 -11.01 -17.82 28.01
CA ARG A 893 -12.04 -17.10 27.24
C ARG A 893 -11.78 -17.20 25.74
N TRP A 894 -12.85 -17.16 24.98
CA TRP A 894 -12.80 -16.92 23.55
C TRP A 894 -13.46 -15.59 23.21
N THR A 895 -12.97 -14.94 22.16
CA THR A 895 -13.49 -13.67 21.65
C THR A 895 -13.58 -13.69 20.14
N LEU A 896 -14.40 -12.82 19.61
CA LEU A 896 -14.59 -12.62 18.18
C LEU A 896 -14.13 -11.23 17.79
N SER A 897 -13.60 -11.08 16.58
CA SER A 897 -13.47 -9.78 15.97
C SER A 897 -13.88 -9.81 14.50
N PHE A 898 -14.44 -8.70 14.05
CA PHE A 898 -14.65 -8.44 12.64
C PHE A 898 -13.40 -7.75 12.11
N SER A 899 -12.56 -8.51 11.43
CA SER A 899 -11.26 -8.06 10.94
C SER A 899 -11.13 -8.34 9.44
N PRO A 900 -11.75 -7.53 8.57
CA PRO A 900 -11.53 -7.63 7.15
C PRO A 900 -10.07 -7.24 6.86
N SER A 901 -9.21 -8.24 6.68
CA SER A 901 -7.81 -8.02 6.29
C SER A 901 -7.62 -8.32 4.81
N PHE A 902 -6.98 -7.42 4.09
CA PHE A 902 -6.60 -7.61 2.70
C PHE A 902 -5.43 -8.58 2.57
#